data_9c2c6e182c3a2cdf3e383c7b73771be3
#
_entry.id   9c2c6e182c3a2cdf3e383c7b73771be3
#
_cell.length_a   1.000
_cell.length_b   1.000
_cell.length_c   1.000
_cell.angle_alpha   90.00
_cell.angle_beta   90.00
_cell.angle_gamma   90.00
#
_symmetry.space_group_name_H-M   'P 1'
#
loop_
_entity.id
_entity.type
_entity.pdbx_description
1 polymer ?
#
loop_
_entity_poly.entity_id
_entity_poly.type
_entity_poly.pdbx_seq_one_letter_code
_entity_poly.pdbx_strand_id
1 'polypeptide(L)'
;MNDRKYLNNEWKFSEDAETDATVSVRIPHTCKEFPYHYFNESKCQMRCKYERPLFILDEWKGKTLLLTFEGAAHNAEVFINDEPVYEHRCGYTAFTIDITDHVEYGKSNRIRVILDTRESLNIPPFGEHSDFLAYGGIYRDVYLDVKEKMHIQDVYVRTHFPSGRAQAISRVKVANPEPAVQIRQGIRLHGSDNDYTDVGYVSATKGTMAFSMGSIRRWEPDDPVLYDLRTELLAEGKVVDTVITRVGFREAEFRKDGFYLNGKKIKLRGLCRSQAFPYVGYAMPDSMQIEDANILKNELGVNAVRAANYPQSPAFLNRCDELGLLVICEIPGSRYIGNIKWKNQELQNTKEMILQNRNHPSIILWSIRVGESEEDDDFNQRISGLARKLDPDRATTGVHRKPKEHMVEDVYAYNDFGAGLKGAACCRKSEVIPDMEKPYLISAFGGVSYPAKSGDDEARRLGQALLYSNVLHDVEQQVDVLGSFGWNMTDYNAHQNYGSGDRICYHGVMDMFRNPKLAAAAYQIYQDEVPVLELSSSLSFGENPMHSLGDVYAYTNADVLRTYRNGEPIQEYEVTKGMPVRIDDFVGNCLDAESDFTEEQRKEIRNQLNHKACTGSFMEVREKKGFFGGKKTESVDESTLTRLYEKYILGNTGLVPE
;
A
#
# COMPACT_ATOMS: atom_id res chain seq x y z
N MET A 1 0.81 -28.30 22.23
CA MET A 1 1.20 -26.88 22.17
C MET A 1 2.24 -26.72 21.08
N ASN A 2 2.07 -25.76 20.17
CA ASN A 2 3.13 -25.43 19.20
C ASN A 2 4.27 -24.73 19.96
N ASP A 3 5.42 -25.36 20.05
CA ASP A 3 6.60 -24.77 20.65
C ASP A 3 7.42 -24.05 19.57
N ARG A 4 7.00 -22.81 19.23
CA ARG A 4 7.71 -21.94 18.30
C ARG A 4 8.85 -21.24 19.01
N LYS A 5 10.05 -21.36 18.46
CA LYS A 5 11.27 -20.71 18.95
C LYS A 5 11.72 -19.67 17.92
N TYR A 6 11.62 -18.39 18.23
CA TYR A 6 12.18 -17.33 17.38
C TYR A 6 13.70 -17.36 17.42
N LEU A 7 14.29 -17.33 16.25
CA LEU A 7 15.74 -17.42 16.03
C LEU A 7 16.34 -16.10 15.54
N ASN A 8 15.78 -14.97 15.95
CA ASN A 8 16.18 -13.64 15.46
C ASN A 8 17.51 -13.11 16.07
N ASN A 9 17.97 -13.69 17.15
CA ASN A 9 19.21 -13.30 17.84
C ASN A 9 20.37 -14.22 17.48
N GLU A 10 21.58 -13.82 17.90
CA GLU A 10 22.84 -14.62 17.80
C GLU A 10 23.31 -14.90 16.37
N TRP A 11 22.89 -14.09 15.39
CA TRP A 11 23.41 -14.21 14.03
C TRP A 11 24.76 -13.51 13.90
N LYS A 12 25.64 -14.14 13.12
CA LYS A 12 26.88 -13.55 12.60
C LYS A 12 26.70 -13.32 11.12
N PHE A 13 27.04 -12.12 10.65
CA PHE A 13 26.90 -11.69 9.27
C PHE A 13 28.25 -11.33 8.66
N SER A 14 28.45 -11.67 7.39
CA SER A 14 29.54 -11.22 6.55
C SER A 14 29.03 -10.72 5.21
N GLU A 15 29.52 -9.57 4.74
CA GLU A 15 29.21 -9.04 3.40
C GLU A 15 29.78 -9.91 2.27
N ASP A 16 30.74 -10.78 2.56
CA ASP A 16 31.33 -11.72 1.62
C ASP A 16 31.21 -13.15 2.14
N ALA A 17 30.57 -14.01 1.35
CA ALA A 17 30.33 -15.41 1.71
C ALA A 17 31.61 -16.22 1.90
N GLU A 18 32.72 -15.81 1.28
CA GLU A 18 33.99 -16.53 1.29
C GLU A 18 34.90 -16.11 2.46
N THR A 19 34.55 -15.10 3.23
CA THR A 19 35.38 -14.63 4.36
C THR A 19 34.84 -15.11 5.70
N ASP A 20 35.74 -15.30 6.67
CA ASP A 20 35.40 -15.60 8.06
C ASP A 20 35.20 -14.34 8.92
N ALA A 21 35.45 -13.15 8.38
CA ALA A 21 35.20 -11.90 9.07
C ALA A 21 33.71 -11.67 9.22
N THR A 22 33.21 -11.68 10.46
CA THR A 22 31.79 -11.56 10.77
C THR A 22 31.53 -10.47 11.81
N VAL A 23 30.34 -9.87 11.74
CA VAL A 23 29.79 -8.99 12.77
C VAL A 23 28.53 -9.64 13.37
N SER A 24 28.27 -9.34 14.65
CA SER A 24 27.04 -9.83 15.30
C SER A 24 25.86 -8.96 14.87
N VAL A 25 24.76 -9.60 14.46
CA VAL A 25 23.55 -8.93 14.00
C VAL A 25 22.30 -9.58 14.60
N ARG A 26 21.20 -8.84 14.53
CA ARG A 26 19.87 -9.31 14.88
C ARG A 26 18.97 -9.27 13.64
N ILE A 27 18.09 -10.24 13.49
CA ILE A 27 17.04 -10.29 12.47
C ILE A 27 15.80 -9.53 13.01
N PRO A 28 15.09 -8.73 12.18
CA PRO A 28 15.32 -8.41 10.77
C PRO A 28 16.62 -7.65 10.50
N HIS A 29 17.32 -7.99 9.40
CA HIS A 29 18.60 -7.39 9.04
C HIS A 29 18.71 -7.15 7.54
N THR A 30 19.22 -5.98 7.15
CA THR A 30 19.59 -5.68 5.76
C THR A 30 21.07 -5.95 5.52
N CYS A 31 21.41 -6.58 4.40
CA CYS A 31 22.82 -6.89 4.09
C CYS A 31 23.67 -5.63 3.87
N LYS A 32 23.04 -4.49 3.58
CA LYS A 32 23.71 -3.20 3.46
C LYS A 32 22.78 -2.07 3.87
N GLU A 33 23.20 -1.27 4.85
CA GLU A 33 22.58 0.01 5.16
C GLU A 33 23.02 1.05 4.15
N PHE A 34 22.08 1.88 3.68
CA PHE A 34 22.35 2.99 2.79
C PHE A 34 22.07 4.32 3.48
N PRO A 35 22.83 5.38 3.15
CA PRO A 35 22.41 6.72 3.52
C PRO A 35 21.08 7.05 2.85
N TYR A 36 20.38 8.06 3.38
CA TYR A 36 19.06 8.47 2.91
C TYR A 36 19.03 8.72 1.39
N HIS A 37 20.10 9.28 0.83
CA HIS A 37 20.23 9.63 -0.59
C HIS A 37 21.70 9.55 -1.04
N TYR A 38 21.95 9.70 -2.37
CA TYR A 38 23.29 9.70 -3.00
C TYR A 38 24.12 8.44 -2.74
N PHE A 39 23.49 7.28 -2.63
CA PHE A 39 24.15 6.01 -2.42
C PHE A 39 24.55 5.33 -3.74
N ASN A 40 25.48 4.39 -3.64
CA ASN A 40 25.84 3.49 -4.74
C ASN A 40 25.15 2.13 -4.54
N GLU A 41 24.14 1.83 -5.35
CA GLU A 41 23.36 0.62 -5.29
C GLU A 41 24.16 -0.67 -5.57
N SER A 42 25.28 -0.58 -6.31
CA SER A 42 26.12 -1.76 -6.55
C SER A 42 26.64 -2.41 -5.27
N LYS A 43 26.63 -1.66 -4.14
CA LYS A 43 27.04 -2.17 -2.83
C LYS A 43 26.02 -3.14 -2.19
N CYS A 44 24.78 -3.24 -2.71
CA CYS A 44 23.87 -4.30 -2.29
C CYS A 44 23.87 -5.51 -3.24
N GLN A 45 24.69 -5.47 -4.29
CA GLN A 45 24.87 -6.53 -5.24
C GLN A 45 25.98 -7.49 -4.77
N MET A 46 25.68 -8.38 -3.85
CA MET A 46 26.68 -9.20 -3.17
C MET A 46 26.23 -10.65 -2.99
N ARG A 47 27.17 -11.49 -2.61
CA ARG A 47 26.92 -12.82 -2.06
C ARG A 47 27.39 -12.83 -0.62
N CYS A 48 26.47 -12.70 0.32
CA CYS A 48 26.73 -12.53 1.75
C CYS A 48 26.39 -13.80 2.53
N LYS A 49 26.84 -13.86 3.79
CA LYS A 49 26.69 -15.04 4.66
C LYS A 49 26.11 -14.66 6.01
N TYR A 50 25.14 -15.47 6.46
CA TYR A 50 24.61 -15.44 7.82
C TYR A 50 24.87 -16.80 8.49
N GLU A 51 25.33 -16.80 9.73
CA GLU A 51 25.55 -18.02 10.51
C GLU A 51 25.03 -17.84 11.94
N ARG A 52 24.47 -18.91 12.50
CA ARG A 52 24.14 -18.97 13.93
C ARG A 52 24.21 -20.38 14.49
N PRO A 53 24.54 -20.54 15.80
CA PRO A 53 24.37 -21.81 16.48
C PRO A 53 22.89 -22.14 16.71
N LEU A 54 22.53 -23.41 16.67
CA LEU A 54 21.22 -23.93 17.00
C LEU A 54 21.35 -25.14 17.89
N PHE A 55 21.05 -25.02 19.19
CA PHE A 55 21.03 -26.15 20.10
C PHE A 55 19.72 -26.90 19.92
N ILE A 56 19.82 -28.22 19.65
CA ILE A 56 18.68 -29.15 19.50
C ILE A 56 18.60 -30.02 20.73
N LEU A 57 17.44 -30.00 21.42
CA LEU A 57 17.23 -30.76 22.62
C LEU A 57 17.10 -32.28 22.34
N ASP A 58 17.62 -33.14 23.21
CA ASP A 58 17.44 -34.59 23.09
C ASP A 58 15.97 -35.02 23.14
N GLU A 59 15.13 -34.31 23.90
CA GLU A 59 13.69 -34.55 24.02
C GLU A 59 12.90 -34.29 22.73
N TRP A 60 13.49 -33.63 21.74
CA TRP A 60 12.88 -33.43 20.44
C TRP A 60 13.13 -34.59 19.47
N LYS A 61 13.90 -35.59 19.90
CA LYS A 61 14.16 -36.81 19.10
C LYS A 61 12.85 -37.50 18.78
N GLY A 62 12.60 -37.72 17.50
CA GLY A 62 11.36 -38.34 17.03
C GLY A 62 10.24 -37.35 16.71
N LYS A 63 10.43 -36.04 16.92
CA LYS A 63 9.56 -34.96 16.46
C LYS A 63 9.99 -34.45 15.08
N THR A 64 9.18 -33.63 14.48
CA THR A 64 9.49 -32.91 13.21
C THR A 64 9.96 -31.49 13.56
N LEU A 65 11.09 -31.09 13.00
CA LEU A 65 11.72 -29.77 13.22
C LEU A 65 11.60 -28.93 11.96
N LEU A 66 10.75 -27.92 11.98
CA LEU A 66 10.44 -27.06 10.84
C LEU A 66 11.08 -25.68 11.01
N LEU A 67 12.16 -25.42 10.26
CA LEU A 67 12.85 -24.13 10.22
C LEU A 67 12.20 -23.24 9.17
N THR A 68 11.66 -22.10 9.57
CA THR A 68 10.98 -21.14 8.68
C THR A 68 11.73 -19.82 8.62
N PHE A 69 11.89 -19.30 7.40
CA PHE A 69 12.30 -17.94 7.08
C PHE A 69 11.12 -17.20 6.46
N GLU A 70 10.66 -16.13 7.08
CA GLU A 70 9.54 -15.35 6.53
C GLU A 70 9.94 -14.45 5.36
N GLY A 71 11.22 -14.13 5.22
CA GLY A 71 11.74 -13.35 4.10
C GLY A 71 13.27 -13.29 4.10
N ALA A 72 13.88 -13.81 3.03
CA ALA A 72 15.32 -13.80 2.82
C ALA A 72 15.62 -13.45 1.35
N ALA A 73 16.08 -12.25 1.10
CA ALA A 73 16.21 -11.69 -0.25
C ALA A 73 17.66 -11.75 -0.76
N HIS A 74 17.91 -12.37 -1.97
CA HIS A 74 16.86 -12.83 -2.91
C HIS A 74 16.97 -14.33 -3.19
N ASN A 75 18.16 -14.89 -3.37
CA ASN A 75 18.40 -16.33 -3.49
C ASN A 75 19.08 -16.81 -2.22
N ALA A 76 18.42 -17.69 -1.48
CA ALA A 76 18.89 -18.22 -0.20
C ALA A 76 19.30 -19.69 -0.33
N GLU A 77 20.57 -19.99 -0.11
CA GLU A 77 21.10 -21.35 0.04
C GLU A 77 21.26 -21.62 1.55
N VAL A 78 20.52 -22.60 2.09
CA VAL A 78 20.53 -22.92 3.53
C VAL A 78 21.29 -24.22 3.78
N PHE A 79 22.16 -24.19 4.77
CA PHE A 79 23.00 -25.31 5.20
C PHE A 79 22.78 -25.58 6.68
N ILE A 80 22.75 -26.86 7.05
CA ILE A 80 22.79 -27.34 8.44
C ILE A 80 24.07 -28.17 8.59
N ASN A 81 24.93 -27.83 9.53
CA ASN A 81 26.21 -28.52 9.76
C ASN A 81 27.05 -28.72 8.49
N ASP A 82 27.11 -27.70 7.63
CA ASP A 82 27.76 -27.67 6.31
C ASP A 82 27.09 -28.50 5.20
N GLU A 83 26.05 -29.25 5.50
CA GLU A 83 25.24 -29.94 4.52
C GLU A 83 24.23 -28.98 3.87
N PRO A 84 24.16 -28.84 2.52
CA PRO A 84 23.15 -28.04 1.86
C PRO A 84 21.79 -28.72 1.97
N VAL A 85 20.79 -28.03 2.59
CA VAL A 85 19.47 -28.62 2.85
C VAL A 85 18.38 -28.02 1.99
N TYR A 86 18.51 -26.74 1.55
CA TYR A 86 17.48 -26.09 0.78
C TYR A 86 18.02 -24.91 -0.02
N GLU A 87 17.39 -24.62 -1.16
CA GLU A 87 17.56 -23.40 -1.95
C GLU A 87 16.20 -22.76 -2.20
N HIS A 88 16.06 -21.47 -1.87
CA HIS A 88 14.85 -20.69 -2.13
C HIS A 88 15.15 -19.46 -2.99
N ARG A 89 14.42 -19.33 -4.12
CA ARG A 89 14.67 -18.31 -5.15
C ARG A 89 13.60 -17.26 -5.22
N CYS A 90 13.16 -16.75 -4.07
CA CYS A 90 12.22 -15.64 -3.97
C CYS A 90 12.55 -14.81 -2.75
N GLY A 91 12.77 -13.51 -2.96
CA GLY A 91 13.06 -12.63 -1.83
C GLY A 91 11.84 -12.25 -0.99
N TYR A 92 10.61 -12.57 -1.40
CA TYR A 92 9.40 -11.94 -0.86
C TYR A 92 8.37 -12.92 -0.26
N THR A 93 8.58 -14.22 -0.42
CA THR A 93 7.74 -15.27 0.17
C THR A 93 8.47 -15.99 1.29
N ALA A 94 7.73 -16.53 2.24
CA ALA A 94 8.28 -17.38 3.29
C ALA A 94 8.57 -18.79 2.77
N PHE A 95 9.53 -19.46 3.38
CA PHE A 95 9.82 -20.86 3.11
C PHE A 95 10.14 -21.62 4.40
N THR A 96 9.75 -22.89 4.44
CA THR A 96 9.92 -23.79 5.59
C THR A 96 10.70 -25.03 5.17
N ILE A 97 11.68 -25.40 5.97
CA ILE A 97 12.58 -26.53 5.75
C ILE A 97 12.37 -27.55 6.87
N ASP A 98 12.13 -28.80 6.54
CA ASP A 98 12.21 -29.88 7.51
C ASP A 98 13.69 -30.25 7.72
N ILE A 99 14.22 -29.89 8.89
CA ILE A 99 15.62 -30.14 9.27
C ILE A 99 15.78 -31.37 10.18
N THR A 100 14.74 -32.17 10.37
CA THR A 100 14.69 -33.30 11.32
C THR A 100 15.85 -34.26 11.13
N ASP A 101 16.16 -34.63 9.90
CA ASP A 101 17.18 -35.60 9.55
C ASP A 101 18.59 -34.99 9.35
N HIS A 102 18.72 -33.64 9.48
CA HIS A 102 19.95 -32.90 9.23
C HIS A 102 20.63 -32.40 10.51
N VAL A 103 20.04 -32.68 11.70
CA VAL A 103 20.52 -32.16 12.96
C VAL A 103 21.06 -33.27 13.87
N GLU A 104 21.99 -32.92 14.77
CA GLU A 104 22.45 -33.71 15.87
C GLU A 104 21.72 -33.33 17.16
N TYR A 105 21.04 -34.29 17.79
CA TYR A 105 20.30 -34.10 19.04
C TYR A 105 21.24 -34.02 20.23
N GLY A 106 20.87 -33.24 21.25
CA GLY A 106 21.69 -32.99 22.46
C GLY A 106 22.93 -32.13 22.18
N LYS A 107 23.04 -31.53 21.00
CA LYS A 107 24.22 -30.79 20.57
C LYS A 107 23.86 -29.44 19.95
N SER A 108 24.89 -28.60 19.83
CA SER A 108 24.83 -27.38 19.06
C SER A 108 25.10 -27.69 17.58
N ASN A 109 24.13 -27.41 16.76
CA ASN A 109 24.21 -27.43 15.29
C ASN A 109 24.53 -26.02 14.78
N ARG A 110 24.89 -25.90 13.50
CA ARG A 110 25.14 -24.63 12.83
C ARG A 110 24.15 -24.44 11.69
N ILE A 111 23.38 -23.35 11.73
CA ILE A 111 22.65 -22.85 10.56
C ILE A 111 23.58 -21.89 9.82
N ARG A 112 23.76 -22.09 8.51
CA ARG A 112 24.41 -21.14 7.61
C ARG A 112 23.50 -20.84 6.45
N VAL A 113 23.37 -19.55 6.11
CA VAL A 113 22.59 -19.09 4.97
C VAL A 113 23.47 -18.22 4.09
N ILE A 114 23.62 -18.62 2.83
CA ILE A 114 24.27 -17.78 1.81
C ILE A 114 23.17 -17.11 1.01
N LEU A 115 23.18 -15.77 1.01
CA LEU A 115 22.26 -14.97 0.21
C LEU A 115 22.97 -14.36 -0.97
N ASP A 116 22.44 -14.59 -2.16
CA ASP A 116 22.82 -13.87 -3.37
C ASP A 116 21.80 -12.78 -3.67
N THR A 117 22.22 -11.53 -3.58
CA THR A 117 21.38 -10.34 -3.71
C THR A 117 21.55 -9.65 -5.07
N ARG A 118 22.28 -10.27 -6.01
CA ARG A 118 22.61 -9.68 -7.31
C ARG A 118 21.41 -9.72 -8.27
N GLU A 119 21.13 -8.60 -8.90
CA GLU A 119 20.08 -8.48 -9.93
C GLU A 119 20.40 -9.22 -11.23
N SER A 120 21.64 -9.67 -11.42
CA SER A 120 22.05 -10.52 -12.54
C SER A 120 21.49 -11.94 -12.50
N LEU A 121 20.85 -12.33 -11.39
CA LEU A 121 20.16 -13.63 -11.28
C LEU A 121 18.97 -13.67 -12.22
N ASN A 122 18.77 -14.82 -12.90
CA ASN A 122 17.61 -15.03 -13.76
C ASN A 122 16.41 -15.53 -12.91
N ILE A 123 15.97 -14.72 -11.98
CA ILE A 123 14.83 -14.95 -11.08
C ILE A 123 13.96 -13.69 -10.98
N PRO A 124 12.63 -13.83 -10.79
CA PRO A 124 11.77 -12.66 -10.50
C PRO A 124 12.20 -11.93 -9.22
N PRO A 125 12.15 -10.59 -9.16
CA PRO A 125 11.65 -9.64 -10.17
C PRO A 125 12.69 -9.22 -11.22
N PHE A 126 13.90 -9.81 -11.21
CA PHE A 126 15.04 -9.34 -12.00
C PHE A 126 14.91 -9.65 -13.49
N GLY A 127 15.58 -8.78 -14.30
CA GLY A 127 15.65 -8.89 -15.75
C GLY A 127 15.72 -7.54 -16.45
N GLU A 128 14.71 -6.68 -16.27
CA GLU A 128 14.79 -5.25 -16.53
C GLU A 128 14.84 -4.49 -15.19
N HIS A 129 15.33 -3.25 -15.23
CA HIS A 129 15.43 -2.44 -14.02
C HIS A 129 14.04 -1.99 -13.55
N SER A 130 13.72 -2.29 -12.31
CA SER A 130 12.57 -1.71 -11.61
C SER A 130 12.89 -0.28 -11.17
N ASP A 131 11.87 0.52 -10.91
CA ASP A 131 12.05 1.88 -10.41
C ASP A 131 12.40 1.92 -8.91
N PHE A 132 12.22 0.83 -8.18
CA PHE A 132 12.56 0.69 -6.76
C PHE A 132 13.90 -0.05 -6.57
N LEU A 133 14.58 0.24 -5.45
CA LEU A 133 15.77 -0.49 -5.04
C LEU A 133 15.40 -1.84 -4.42
N ALA A 134 16.01 -2.91 -4.91
CA ALA A 134 15.87 -4.26 -4.37
C ALA A 134 16.89 -4.48 -3.24
N TYR A 135 16.45 -4.39 -1.99
CA TYR A 135 17.30 -4.63 -0.81
C TYR A 135 17.48 -6.11 -0.54
N GLY A 136 18.67 -6.50 -0.07
CA GLY A 136 18.98 -7.87 0.34
C GLY A 136 19.03 -8.03 1.86
N GLY A 137 18.95 -9.27 2.34
CA GLY A 137 19.10 -9.64 3.75
C GLY A 137 18.06 -10.65 4.23
N ILE A 138 18.25 -11.17 5.45
CA ILE A 138 17.18 -11.88 6.18
C ILE A 138 16.36 -10.79 6.88
N TYR A 139 15.33 -10.31 6.22
CA TYR A 139 14.64 -9.07 6.58
C TYR A 139 13.29 -9.28 7.25
N ARG A 140 12.90 -10.52 7.51
CA ARG A 140 11.73 -10.93 8.31
C ARG A 140 12.14 -12.02 9.27
N ASP A 141 11.25 -12.41 10.16
CA ASP A 141 11.49 -13.36 11.23
C ASP A 141 12.00 -14.73 10.76
N VAL A 142 12.84 -15.35 11.60
CA VAL A 142 13.26 -16.74 11.48
C VAL A 142 12.84 -17.48 12.75
N TYR A 143 12.23 -18.66 12.59
CA TYR A 143 11.79 -19.46 13.72
C TYR A 143 11.85 -20.96 13.45
N LEU A 144 11.89 -21.72 14.55
CA LEU A 144 11.81 -23.17 14.56
C LEU A 144 10.50 -23.60 15.23
N ASP A 145 9.68 -24.34 14.50
CA ASP A 145 8.50 -25.02 15.04
C ASP A 145 8.85 -26.49 15.34
N VAL A 146 8.61 -26.92 16.59
CA VAL A 146 8.79 -28.30 17.01
C VAL A 146 7.43 -29.00 17.04
N LYS A 147 7.22 -29.94 16.13
CA LYS A 147 5.94 -30.61 15.89
C LYS A 147 6.03 -32.11 16.14
N GLU A 148 4.91 -32.74 16.50
CA GLU A 148 4.82 -34.20 16.43
C GLU A 148 4.93 -34.68 14.96
N LYS A 149 5.32 -35.93 14.72
CA LYS A 149 5.38 -36.49 13.36
C LYS A 149 4.07 -36.30 12.59
N MET A 150 2.95 -36.52 13.31
CA MET A 150 1.62 -36.22 12.80
C MET A 150 1.20 -34.85 13.30
N HIS A 151 1.10 -33.88 12.39
CA HIS A 151 0.75 -32.50 12.71
C HIS A 151 -0.05 -31.84 11.58
N ILE A 152 -0.70 -30.74 11.88
CA ILE A 152 -1.42 -29.91 10.91
C ILE A 152 -0.40 -29.09 10.12
N GLN A 153 -0.40 -29.28 8.77
CA GLN A 153 0.48 -28.57 7.86
C GLN A 153 -0.17 -27.29 7.29
N ASP A 154 -1.48 -27.34 7.02
CA ASP A 154 -2.19 -26.23 6.39
C ASP A 154 -3.67 -26.30 6.77
N VAL A 155 -4.26 -25.12 6.95
CA VAL A 155 -5.71 -24.93 7.14
C VAL A 155 -6.18 -23.86 6.18
N TYR A 156 -7.00 -24.23 5.21
CA TYR A 156 -7.58 -23.30 4.25
C TYR A 156 -9.07 -23.18 4.44
N VAL A 157 -9.57 -21.97 4.64
CA VAL A 157 -10.98 -21.70 4.93
C VAL A 157 -11.59 -20.86 3.83
N ARG A 158 -12.68 -21.37 3.22
CA ARG A 158 -13.49 -20.65 2.24
C ARG A 158 -14.83 -20.30 2.86
N THR A 159 -15.28 -19.07 2.69
CA THR A 159 -16.54 -18.58 3.25
C THR A 159 -17.53 -18.26 2.14
N HIS A 160 -18.81 -18.67 2.34
CA HIS A 160 -19.89 -18.45 1.39
C HIS A 160 -21.19 -18.11 2.13
N PHE A 161 -22.16 -17.54 1.43
CA PHE A 161 -23.46 -17.17 2.01
C PHE A 161 -24.65 -17.67 1.18
N PRO A 162 -24.78 -18.99 0.96
CA PRO A 162 -25.92 -19.51 0.21
C PRO A 162 -27.23 -19.12 0.90
N SER A 163 -28.13 -18.47 0.15
CA SER A 163 -29.39 -17.94 0.69
C SER A 163 -29.23 -17.06 1.94
N GLY A 164 -28.12 -16.32 2.04
CA GLY A 164 -27.83 -15.41 3.15
C GLY A 164 -27.31 -16.06 4.43
N ARG A 165 -27.16 -17.39 4.48
CA ARG A 165 -26.60 -18.12 5.63
C ARG A 165 -25.10 -18.30 5.49
N ALA A 166 -24.35 -17.98 6.55
CA ALA A 166 -22.91 -18.18 6.56
C ALA A 166 -22.54 -19.66 6.52
N GLN A 167 -21.72 -20.03 5.56
CA GLN A 167 -21.09 -21.34 5.45
C GLN A 167 -19.58 -21.20 5.33
N ALA A 168 -18.85 -22.16 5.88
CA ALA A 168 -17.43 -22.30 5.64
C ALA A 168 -17.09 -23.71 5.15
N ILE A 169 -16.15 -23.78 4.23
CA ILE A 169 -15.51 -25.03 3.80
C ILE A 169 -14.07 -24.96 4.27
N SER A 170 -13.72 -25.78 5.24
CA SER A 170 -12.37 -25.91 5.74
C SER A 170 -11.68 -27.12 5.10
N ARG A 171 -10.47 -26.90 4.59
CA ARG A 171 -9.55 -27.97 4.13
C ARG A 171 -8.33 -27.96 5.03
N VAL A 172 -8.10 -29.09 5.69
CA VAL A 172 -6.97 -29.29 6.60
C VAL A 172 -6.03 -30.31 5.98
N LYS A 173 -4.77 -29.95 5.82
CA LYS A 173 -3.72 -30.86 5.41
C LYS A 173 -2.95 -31.31 6.63
N VAL A 174 -2.83 -32.63 6.83
CA VAL A 174 -2.13 -33.26 7.95
C VAL A 174 -0.90 -34.00 7.41
N ALA A 175 0.23 -33.87 8.11
CA ALA A 175 1.42 -34.70 7.87
C ALA A 175 1.18 -36.10 8.43
N ASN A 176 1.53 -37.14 7.65
CA ASN A 176 1.42 -38.54 8.05
C ASN A 176 0.06 -38.93 8.66
N PRO A 177 -1.09 -38.64 7.97
CA PRO A 177 -2.39 -38.83 8.55
C PRO A 177 -2.75 -40.30 8.72
N GLU A 178 -3.34 -40.68 9.85
CA GLU A 178 -3.83 -42.03 10.14
C GLU A 178 -5.37 -42.08 10.13
N PRO A 179 -6.00 -43.18 9.67
CA PRO A 179 -7.48 -43.26 9.57
C PRO A 179 -8.22 -43.10 10.92
N ALA A 180 -7.60 -43.53 12.03
CA ALA A 180 -8.18 -43.44 13.38
C ALA A 180 -8.13 -42.02 13.96
N VAL A 181 -7.36 -41.12 13.35
CA VAL A 181 -7.19 -39.75 13.83
C VAL A 181 -8.26 -38.83 13.27
N GLN A 182 -8.79 -37.98 14.14
CA GLN A 182 -9.85 -37.02 13.82
C GLN A 182 -9.34 -35.59 13.89
N ILE A 183 -9.91 -34.74 13.06
CA ILE A 183 -9.83 -33.29 13.14
C ILE A 183 -11.10 -32.77 13.80
N ARG A 184 -10.97 -32.01 14.88
CA ARG A 184 -12.06 -31.25 15.49
C ARG A 184 -11.83 -29.77 15.16
N GLN A 185 -12.92 -29.07 14.81
CA GLN A 185 -12.86 -27.62 14.65
C GLN A 185 -13.88 -26.93 15.56
N GLY A 186 -13.46 -25.81 16.13
CA GLY A 186 -14.30 -24.91 16.90
C GLY A 186 -14.01 -23.47 16.54
N ILE A 187 -15.03 -22.61 16.61
CA ILE A 187 -14.95 -21.21 16.24
C ILE A 187 -15.37 -20.31 17.40
N ARG A 188 -14.71 -19.15 17.52
CA ARG A 188 -15.11 -18.07 18.43
C ARG A 188 -14.85 -16.71 17.81
N LEU A 189 -15.48 -15.67 18.36
CA LEU A 189 -15.14 -14.30 18.01
C LEU A 189 -13.69 -13.99 18.42
N HIS A 190 -12.91 -13.44 17.49
CA HIS A 190 -11.51 -13.08 17.74
C HIS A 190 -11.41 -12.05 18.88
N GLY A 191 -10.42 -12.23 19.76
CA GLY A 191 -10.20 -11.35 20.92
C GLY A 191 -11.24 -11.51 22.06
N SER A 192 -12.21 -12.45 21.94
CA SER A 192 -13.14 -12.73 23.05
C SER A 192 -12.59 -13.82 23.99
N ASP A 193 -13.03 -13.78 25.26
CA ASP A 193 -12.75 -14.82 26.26
C ASP A 193 -13.75 -15.98 26.22
N ASN A 194 -14.70 -15.97 25.25
CA ASN A 194 -15.69 -17.02 25.12
C ASN A 194 -15.06 -18.36 24.74
N ASP A 195 -15.70 -19.45 25.15
CA ASP A 195 -15.35 -20.79 24.71
C ASP A 195 -15.56 -20.94 23.20
N TYR A 196 -14.78 -21.84 22.59
CA TYR A 196 -14.97 -22.21 21.20
C TYR A 196 -16.27 -23.02 21.03
N THR A 197 -17.12 -22.60 20.12
CA THR A 197 -18.27 -23.39 19.68
C THR A 197 -17.80 -24.44 18.70
N ASP A 198 -18.00 -25.70 18.99
CA ASP A 198 -17.66 -26.80 18.09
C ASP A 198 -18.50 -26.72 16.80
N VAL A 199 -17.82 -26.82 15.65
CA VAL A 199 -18.44 -26.74 14.33
C VAL A 199 -18.41 -28.08 13.57
N GLY A 200 -17.64 -29.05 14.05
CA GLY A 200 -17.67 -30.41 13.51
C GLY A 200 -16.39 -31.21 13.66
N TYR A 201 -16.47 -32.45 13.16
CA TYR A 201 -15.41 -33.45 13.18
C TYR A 201 -15.26 -34.09 11.80
N VAL A 202 -14.04 -34.42 11.40
CA VAL A 202 -13.74 -35.16 10.18
C VAL A 202 -12.49 -36.02 10.37
N SER A 203 -12.37 -37.15 9.65
CA SER A 203 -11.13 -37.95 9.65
C SER A 203 -9.95 -37.15 9.12
N ALA A 204 -8.77 -37.29 9.72
CA ALA A 204 -7.54 -36.64 9.29
C ALA A 204 -7.14 -36.99 7.84
N THR A 205 -7.47 -38.20 7.37
CA THR A 205 -7.21 -38.64 5.99
C THR A 205 -8.14 -37.95 4.98
N LYS A 206 -9.35 -37.52 5.41
CA LYS A 206 -10.32 -36.81 4.54
C LYS A 206 -10.07 -35.31 4.52
N GLY A 207 -9.75 -34.71 5.66
CA GLY A 207 -9.29 -33.33 5.84
C GLY A 207 -10.24 -32.23 5.39
N THR A 208 -11.42 -32.54 4.86
CA THR A 208 -12.38 -31.51 4.35
C THR A 208 -13.66 -31.55 5.14
N MET A 209 -14.04 -30.39 5.68
CA MET A 209 -15.25 -30.18 6.47
C MET A 209 -16.02 -28.97 5.94
N ALA A 210 -17.36 -29.11 5.88
CA ALA A 210 -18.26 -27.97 5.64
C ALA A 210 -19.11 -27.77 6.89
N PHE A 211 -19.26 -26.53 7.33
CA PHE A 211 -20.10 -26.19 8.46
C PHE A 211 -20.88 -24.89 8.20
N SER A 212 -22.04 -24.77 8.86
CA SER A 212 -22.90 -23.59 8.76
C SER A 212 -23.02 -22.92 10.11
N MET A 213 -23.04 -21.59 10.12
CA MET A 213 -23.20 -20.79 11.31
C MET A 213 -24.56 -20.10 11.32
N GLY A 214 -25.22 -20.06 12.47
CA GLY A 214 -26.57 -19.48 12.60
C GLY A 214 -26.57 -17.98 12.47
N SER A 215 -25.75 -17.28 13.23
CA SER A 215 -25.57 -15.83 13.14
C SER A 215 -24.08 -15.51 13.16
N ILE A 216 -23.60 -14.93 12.09
CA ILE A 216 -22.23 -14.45 11.92
C ILE A 216 -22.29 -12.97 11.54
N ARG A 217 -21.47 -12.15 12.20
CA ARG A 217 -21.19 -10.81 11.71
C ARG A 217 -20.19 -10.92 10.56
N ARG A 218 -20.49 -10.25 9.45
CA ARG A 218 -19.62 -10.24 8.28
C ARG A 218 -18.44 -9.31 8.52
N TRP A 219 -17.32 -9.63 7.89
CA TRP A 219 -16.17 -8.75 7.84
C TRP A 219 -16.43 -7.65 6.80
N GLU A 220 -16.33 -6.39 7.22
CA GLU A 220 -16.54 -5.18 6.41
C GLU A 220 -15.48 -4.13 6.74
N PRO A 221 -15.20 -3.16 5.85
CA PRO A 221 -14.20 -2.12 6.10
C PRO A 221 -14.46 -1.29 7.36
N ASP A 222 -15.73 -1.05 7.71
CA ASP A 222 -16.13 -0.23 8.86
C ASP A 222 -16.50 -1.09 10.09
N ASP A 223 -16.61 -2.42 9.92
CA ASP A 223 -16.84 -3.40 10.98
C ASP A 223 -16.07 -4.70 10.67
N PRO A 224 -14.71 -4.69 10.85
CA PRO A 224 -13.84 -5.79 10.43
C PRO A 224 -13.85 -6.95 11.41
N VAL A 225 -14.98 -7.63 11.51
CA VAL A 225 -15.18 -8.72 12.46
C VAL A 225 -14.42 -9.96 12.04
N LEU A 226 -13.57 -10.43 12.93
CA LEU A 226 -12.73 -11.61 12.76
C LEU A 226 -13.12 -12.71 13.74
N TYR A 227 -12.87 -13.96 13.34
CA TYR A 227 -13.08 -15.16 14.16
C TYR A 227 -11.80 -15.98 14.22
N ASP A 228 -11.60 -16.67 15.35
CA ASP A 228 -10.57 -17.68 15.53
C ASP A 228 -11.18 -19.06 15.24
N LEU A 229 -10.73 -19.72 14.19
CA LEU A 229 -11.02 -21.12 13.92
C LEU A 229 -9.91 -21.97 14.54
N ARG A 230 -10.20 -22.61 15.67
CA ARG A 230 -9.32 -23.59 16.30
C ARG A 230 -9.48 -24.93 15.58
N THR A 231 -8.38 -25.44 15.05
CA THR A 231 -8.30 -26.78 14.43
C THR A 231 -7.41 -27.65 15.31
N GLU A 232 -7.95 -28.76 15.79
CA GLU A 232 -7.29 -29.71 16.69
C GLU A 232 -7.20 -31.07 16.02
N LEU A 233 -6.04 -31.72 16.14
CA LEU A 233 -5.81 -33.08 15.71
C LEU A 233 -5.93 -34.02 16.92
N LEU A 234 -6.81 -35.01 16.85
CA LEU A 234 -7.16 -35.89 17.94
C LEU A 234 -6.72 -37.33 17.62
N ALA A 235 -5.79 -37.88 18.40
CA ALA A 235 -5.42 -39.28 18.37
C ALA A 235 -5.81 -39.94 19.71
N GLU A 236 -6.53 -41.05 19.67
CA GLU A 236 -7.02 -41.74 20.87
C GLU A 236 -7.76 -40.82 21.87
N GLY A 237 -8.49 -39.85 21.34
CA GLY A 237 -9.23 -38.85 22.13
C GLY A 237 -8.37 -37.76 22.79
N LYS A 238 -7.04 -37.75 22.56
CA LYS A 238 -6.12 -36.71 23.04
C LYS A 238 -5.75 -35.75 21.94
N VAL A 239 -5.65 -34.46 22.27
CA VAL A 239 -5.16 -33.42 21.33
C VAL A 239 -3.66 -33.59 21.14
N VAL A 240 -3.22 -33.82 19.89
CA VAL A 240 -1.81 -33.99 19.54
C VAL A 240 -1.23 -32.75 18.84
N ASP A 241 -2.06 -31.99 18.15
CA ASP A 241 -1.67 -30.69 17.57
C ASP A 241 -2.85 -29.71 17.54
N THR A 242 -2.57 -28.41 17.57
CA THR A 242 -3.56 -27.34 17.52
C THR A 242 -3.05 -26.19 16.66
N VAL A 243 -3.88 -25.73 15.73
CA VAL A 243 -3.65 -24.53 14.92
C VAL A 243 -4.85 -23.61 15.06
N ILE A 244 -4.60 -22.32 15.26
CA ILE A 244 -5.62 -21.28 15.25
C ILE A 244 -5.46 -20.50 13.94
N THR A 245 -6.53 -20.48 13.14
CA THR A 245 -6.58 -19.74 11.90
C THR A 245 -7.56 -18.58 12.04
N ARG A 246 -7.10 -17.35 11.84
CA ARG A 246 -7.97 -16.17 11.80
C ARG A 246 -8.77 -16.17 10.49
N VAL A 247 -10.07 -15.92 10.58
CA VAL A 247 -10.97 -15.91 9.43
C VAL A 247 -11.96 -14.74 9.52
N GLY A 248 -12.26 -14.15 8.37
CA GLY A 248 -13.35 -13.18 8.22
C GLY A 248 -14.38 -13.68 7.22
N PHE A 249 -15.65 -13.60 7.56
CA PHE A 249 -16.74 -14.05 6.69
C PHE A 249 -17.19 -12.92 5.77
N ARG A 250 -16.93 -13.04 4.48
CA ARG A 250 -17.30 -12.03 3.50
C ARG A 250 -17.51 -12.63 2.10
N GLU A 251 -18.19 -11.87 1.23
CA GLU A 251 -18.29 -12.12 -0.21
C GLU A 251 -17.75 -10.90 -0.94
N ALA A 252 -16.82 -11.09 -1.86
CA ALA A 252 -16.24 -10.04 -2.70
C ALA A 252 -16.52 -10.35 -4.17
N GLU A 253 -17.19 -9.43 -4.87
CA GLU A 253 -17.60 -9.61 -6.26
C GLU A 253 -17.13 -8.42 -7.10
N PHE A 254 -16.52 -8.73 -8.24
CA PHE A 254 -16.11 -7.76 -9.24
C PHE A 254 -17.08 -7.85 -10.43
N ARG A 255 -17.89 -6.82 -10.60
CA ARG A 255 -18.89 -6.72 -11.67
C ARG A 255 -18.48 -5.63 -12.65
N LYS A 256 -19.06 -5.65 -13.85
CA LYS A 256 -18.78 -4.65 -14.89
C LYS A 256 -19.03 -3.19 -14.48
N ASP A 257 -19.86 -3.01 -13.47
CA ASP A 257 -20.33 -1.71 -12.96
C ASP A 257 -19.76 -1.35 -11.59
N GLY A 258 -18.93 -2.18 -10.97
CA GLY A 258 -18.35 -1.87 -9.66
C GLY A 258 -17.81 -3.08 -8.89
N PHE A 259 -17.15 -2.78 -7.77
CA PHE A 259 -16.79 -3.74 -6.75
C PHE A 259 -17.87 -3.81 -5.68
N TYR A 260 -18.22 -5.02 -5.28
CA TYR A 260 -19.24 -5.28 -4.26
C TYR A 260 -18.66 -6.13 -3.14
N LEU A 261 -18.82 -5.68 -1.91
CA LEU A 261 -18.48 -6.45 -0.72
C LEU A 261 -19.76 -6.69 0.09
N ASN A 262 -20.07 -7.95 0.34
CA ASN A 262 -21.29 -8.36 1.02
C ASN A 262 -22.60 -7.83 0.35
N GLY A 263 -22.55 -7.64 -0.96
CA GLY A 263 -23.65 -7.08 -1.76
C GLY A 263 -23.72 -5.55 -1.79
N LYS A 264 -22.88 -4.84 -1.00
CA LYS A 264 -22.79 -3.37 -0.98
C LYS A 264 -21.72 -2.91 -1.98
N LYS A 265 -22.06 -1.97 -2.85
CA LYS A 265 -21.10 -1.36 -3.79
C LYS A 265 -20.12 -0.47 -3.04
N ILE A 266 -18.83 -0.66 -3.31
CA ILE A 266 -17.73 0.13 -2.72
C ILE A 266 -16.84 0.66 -3.84
N LYS A 267 -16.55 1.95 -3.83
CA LYS A 267 -15.52 2.56 -4.67
C LYS A 267 -14.17 2.38 -3.99
N LEU A 268 -13.22 1.72 -4.66
CA LEU A 268 -11.87 1.54 -4.14
C LEU A 268 -11.09 2.84 -4.26
N ARG A 269 -10.68 3.40 -3.13
CA ARG A 269 -9.86 4.60 -3.03
C ARG A 269 -8.58 4.22 -2.29
N GLY A 270 -7.52 3.97 -3.04
CA GLY A 270 -6.33 3.35 -2.52
C GLY A 270 -5.02 4.05 -2.85
N LEU A 271 -3.97 3.53 -2.23
CA LEU A 271 -2.59 3.86 -2.52
C LEU A 271 -1.80 2.57 -2.80
N CYS A 272 -0.79 2.67 -3.66
CA CYS A 272 0.23 1.65 -3.79
C CYS A 272 1.19 1.73 -2.61
N ARG A 273 1.64 0.60 -2.08
CA ARG A 273 2.59 0.55 -0.99
C ARG A 273 3.82 -0.26 -1.36
N SER A 274 4.98 0.38 -1.30
CA SER A 274 6.29 -0.26 -1.31
C SER A 274 6.79 -0.39 0.12
N GLN A 275 7.18 -1.60 0.56
CA GLN A 275 7.72 -1.76 1.91
C GLN A 275 9.22 -1.40 1.90
N ALA A 276 9.58 -0.25 2.38
CA ALA A 276 10.95 0.15 2.66
C ALA A 276 10.97 1.28 3.69
N PHE A 277 12.04 1.37 4.45
CA PHE A 277 12.26 2.48 5.37
C PHE A 277 13.69 2.97 5.22
N PRO A 278 13.96 4.29 5.39
CA PRO A 278 15.30 4.83 5.28
C PRO A 278 16.32 4.04 6.10
N TYR A 279 17.51 3.86 5.55
CA TYR A 279 18.65 3.13 6.09
C TYR A 279 18.52 1.61 6.10
N VAL A 280 17.40 1.07 6.59
CA VAL A 280 17.20 -0.37 6.82
C VAL A 280 16.52 -1.11 5.66
N GLY A 281 16.03 -0.38 4.65
CA GLY A 281 15.37 -0.97 3.49
C GLY A 281 14.17 -1.85 3.88
N TYR A 282 14.17 -3.12 3.48
CA TYR A 282 13.09 -4.08 3.81
C TYR A 282 13.09 -4.56 5.26
N ALA A 283 14.21 -4.37 6.01
CA ALA A 283 14.32 -4.85 7.38
C ALA A 283 13.53 -3.98 8.38
N MET A 284 12.32 -3.58 7.99
CA MET A 284 11.36 -2.90 8.85
C MET A 284 10.84 -3.84 9.92
N PRO A 285 10.81 -3.43 11.20
CA PRO A 285 10.21 -4.24 12.25
C PRO A 285 8.68 -4.33 12.07
N ASP A 286 8.06 -5.37 12.64
CA ASP A 286 6.61 -5.58 12.57
C ASP A 286 5.82 -4.38 13.06
N SER A 287 6.28 -3.68 14.09
CA SER A 287 5.65 -2.45 14.59
C SER A 287 5.51 -1.38 13.51
N MET A 288 6.51 -1.23 12.63
CA MET A 288 6.46 -0.25 11.54
C MET A 288 5.60 -0.76 10.36
N GLN A 289 5.53 -2.07 10.16
CA GLN A 289 4.61 -2.68 9.19
C GLN A 289 3.14 -2.47 9.62
N ILE A 290 2.86 -2.62 10.91
CA ILE A 290 1.56 -2.35 11.52
C ILE A 290 1.21 -0.87 11.39
N GLU A 291 2.19 0.01 11.66
CA GLU A 291 1.99 1.46 11.58
C GLU A 291 1.67 1.94 10.17
N ASP A 292 2.28 1.40 9.14
CA ASP A 292 1.92 1.73 7.75
C ASP A 292 0.43 1.40 7.46
N ALA A 293 -0.11 0.31 8.00
CA ALA A 293 -1.53 -0.01 7.86
C ALA A 293 -2.42 0.98 8.65
N ASN A 294 -2.00 1.38 9.86
CA ASN A 294 -2.68 2.40 10.65
C ASN A 294 -2.73 3.75 9.93
N ILE A 295 -1.60 4.20 9.40
CA ILE A 295 -1.48 5.45 8.63
C ILE A 295 -2.41 5.41 7.42
N LEU A 296 -2.38 4.33 6.62
CA LEU A 296 -3.25 4.18 5.45
C LEU A 296 -4.73 4.31 5.81
N LYS A 297 -5.18 3.59 6.84
CA LYS A 297 -6.60 3.55 7.22
C LYS A 297 -7.03 4.79 7.97
N ASN A 298 -6.30 5.15 9.04
CA ASN A 298 -6.78 6.10 10.04
C ASN A 298 -6.33 7.54 9.76
N GLU A 299 -5.13 7.73 9.17
CA GLU A 299 -4.62 9.07 8.89
C GLU A 299 -4.95 9.52 7.46
N LEU A 300 -4.72 8.65 6.45
CA LEU A 300 -4.98 8.97 5.05
C LEU A 300 -6.44 8.68 4.63
N GLY A 301 -7.20 7.91 5.41
CA GLY A 301 -8.59 7.59 5.12
C GLY A 301 -8.80 6.74 3.86
N VAL A 302 -7.79 5.97 3.43
CA VAL A 302 -7.94 5.06 2.29
C VAL A 302 -8.68 3.78 2.71
N ASN A 303 -9.45 3.21 1.80
CA ASN A 303 -10.15 1.95 2.05
C ASN A 303 -9.48 0.74 1.39
N ALA A 304 -8.46 0.96 0.57
CA ALA A 304 -7.74 -0.09 -0.13
C ALA A 304 -6.24 0.21 -0.28
N VAL A 305 -5.43 -0.84 -0.41
CA VAL A 305 -4.01 -0.75 -0.70
C VAL A 305 -3.61 -1.77 -1.77
N ARG A 306 -2.79 -1.36 -2.74
CA ARG A 306 -2.13 -2.25 -3.66
C ARG A 306 -0.71 -2.53 -3.17
N ALA A 307 -0.43 -3.79 -2.88
CA ALA A 307 0.87 -4.29 -2.45
C ALA A 307 1.82 -4.38 -3.66
N ALA A 308 2.31 -3.27 -4.13
CA ALA A 308 3.18 -3.18 -5.32
C ALA A 308 4.65 -3.24 -4.91
N ASN A 309 5.48 -4.01 -5.55
CA ASN A 309 5.28 -5.02 -6.63
C ASN A 309 5.69 -6.40 -6.10
N TYR A 310 5.26 -6.79 -4.91
CA TYR A 310 5.61 -8.04 -4.21
C TYR A 310 4.74 -8.27 -2.96
N PRO A 311 4.63 -9.54 -2.47
CA PRO A 311 3.88 -9.86 -1.26
C PRO A 311 4.42 -9.13 -0.02
N GLN A 312 3.51 -8.58 0.78
CA GLN A 312 3.84 -7.79 1.97
C GLN A 312 4.07 -8.67 3.20
N SER A 313 4.55 -8.04 4.29
CA SER A 313 4.76 -8.68 5.59
C SER A 313 3.45 -9.27 6.15
N PRO A 314 3.51 -10.46 6.81
CA PRO A 314 2.38 -10.99 7.57
C PRO A 314 1.83 -10.01 8.61
N ALA A 315 2.68 -9.24 9.29
CA ALA A 315 2.27 -8.23 10.27
C ALA A 315 1.41 -7.13 9.64
N PHE A 316 1.78 -6.66 8.43
CA PHE A 316 1.00 -5.69 7.66
C PHE A 316 -0.37 -6.26 7.27
N LEU A 317 -0.41 -7.48 6.70
CA LEU A 317 -1.65 -8.12 6.24
C LEU A 317 -2.60 -8.44 7.41
N ASN A 318 -2.06 -8.92 8.53
CA ASN A 318 -2.83 -9.14 9.76
C ASN A 318 -3.48 -7.84 10.24
N ARG A 319 -2.75 -6.73 10.17
CA ARG A 319 -3.29 -5.43 10.56
C ARG A 319 -4.33 -4.91 9.58
N CYS A 320 -4.18 -5.17 8.28
CA CYS A 320 -5.21 -4.87 7.29
C CYS A 320 -6.52 -5.63 7.58
N ASP A 321 -6.43 -6.91 7.99
CA ASP A 321 -7.60 -7.69 8.41
C ASP A 321 -8.32 -7.04 9.60
N GLU A 322 -7.57 -6.56 10.59
CA GLU A 322 -8.08 -5.92 11.81
C GLU A 322 -8.69 -4.54 11.56
N LEU A 323 -8.17 -3.80 10.59
CA LEU A 323 -8.61 -2.45 10.27
C LEU A 323 -9.70 -2.38 9.19
N GLY A 324 -10.02 -3.50 8.53
CA GLY A 324 -10.93 -3.48 7.38
C GLY A 324 -10.30 -2.82 6.13
N LEU A 325 -8.97 -2.84 6.00
CA LEU A 325 -8.27 -2.29 4.84
C LEU A 325 -8.20 -3.34 3.73
N LEU A 326 -8.80 -3.06 2.57
CA LEU A 326 -8.83 -3.97 1.43
C LEU A 326 -7.46 -4.05 0.75
N VAL A 327 -7.04 -5.25 0.33
CA VAL A 327 -5.69 -5.48 -0.22
C VAL A 327 -5.78 -6.11 -1.61
N ILE A 328 -5.01 -5.55 -2.56
CA ILE A 328 -4.61 -6.23 -3.80
C ILE A 328 -3.20 -6.77 -3.57
N CYS A 329 -3.05 -8.08 -3.54
CA CYS A 329 -1.77 -8.75 -3.31
C CYS A 329 -1.13 -9.12 -4.65
N GLU A 330 0.13 -8.70 -4.86
CA GLU A 330 0.81 -8.77 -6.15
C GLU A 330 2.03 -9.69 -6.11
N ILE A 331 2.26 -10.42 -7.22
CA ILE A 331 3.47 -11.24 -7.42
C ILE A 331 4.71 -10.36 -7.60
N PRO A 332 5.92 -10.86 -7.33
CA PRO A 332 7.15 -10.11 -7.60
C PRO A 332 7.39 -9.94 -9.10
N GLY A 333 7.52 -8.72 -9.59
CA GLY A 333 7.90 -8.48 -10.98
C GLY A 333 7.30 -7.22 -11.58
N SER A 334 8.04 -6.63 -12.51
CA SER A 334 7.62 -5.48 -13.31
C SER A 334 8.29 -5.52 -14.67
N ARG A 335 7.53 -5.31 -15.74
CA ARG A 335 7.94 -5.12 -17.15
C ARG A 335 8.60 -6.32 -17.83
N TYR A 336 9.38 -7.13 -17.13
CA TYR A 336 10.17 -8.20 -17.71
C TYR A 336 9.56 -9.59 -17.45
N ILE A 337 9.44 -10.38 -18.51
CA ILE A 337 9.17 -11.83 -18.45
C ILE A 337 10.37 -12.53 -19.03
N GLY A 338 11.03 -13.34 -18.21
CA GLY A 338 12.24 -14.07 -18.60
C GLY A 338 11.98 -15.39 -19.34
N ASN A 339 13.01 -16.19 -19.42
CA ASN A 339 12.95 -17.52 -20.06
C ASN A 339 12.12 -18.53 -19.24
N ILE A 340 12.02 -19.78 -19.71
CA ILE A 340 11.20 -20.81 -19.05
C ILE A 340 11.59 -21.10 -17.60
N LYS A 341 12.86 -20.92 -17.20
CA LYS A 341 13.28 -21.07 -15.80
C LYS A 341 12.73 -19.93 -14.95
N TRP A 342 12.79 -18.71 -15.45
CA TRP A 342 12.21 -17.54 -14.82
C TRP A 342 10.68 -17.69 -14.66
N LYS A 343 9.98 -18.09 -15.73
CA LYS A 343 8.53 -18.33 -15.71
C LYS A 343 8.12 -19.42 -14.70
N ASN A 344 8.88 -20.50 -14.62
CA ASN A 344 8.62 -21.57 -13.65
C ASN A 344 8.85 -21.09 -12.20
N GLN A 345 9.86 -20.24 -11.98
CA GLN A 345 10.07 -19.63 -10.67
C GLN A 345 8.91 -18.71 -10.30
N GLU A 346 8.40 -17.91 -11.23
CA GLU A 346 7.26 -17.03 -10.98
C GLU A 346 5.95 -17.79 -10.71
N LEU A 347 5.75 -18.94 -11.33
CA LEU A 347 4.66 -19.85 -10.96
C LEU A 347 4.82 -20.38 -9.53
N GLN A 348 6.05 -20.67 -9.09
CA GLN A 348 6.32 -21.09 -7.71
C GLN A 348 6.07 -19.93 -6.74
N ASN A 349 6.52 -18.69 -7.06
CA ASN A 349 6.28 -17.49 -6.26
C ASN A 349 4.78 -17.21 -6.11
N THR A 350 4.02 -17.33 -7.20
CA THR A 350 2.56 -17.21 -7.19
C THR A 350 1.89 -18.23 -6.28
N LYS A 351 2.35 -19.49 -6.36
CA LYS A 351 1.84 -20.55 -5.48
C LYS A 351 2.11 -20.25 -4.01
N GLU A 352 3.31 -19.84 -3.68
CA GLU A 352 3.71 -19.49 -2.31
C GLU A 352 2.90 -18.30 -1.80
N MET A 353 2.82 -17.22 -2.57
CA MET A 353 2.02 -16.05 -2.23
C MET A 353 0.56 -16.41 -1.89
N ILE A 354 -0.09 -17.20 -2.73
CA ILE A 354 -1.49 -17.57 -2.52
C ILE A 354 -1.65 -18.49 -1.32
N LEU A 355 -0.83 -19.55 -1.20
CA LEU A 355 -0.93 -20.50 -0.09
C LEU A 355 -0.71 -19.84 1.27
N GLN A 356 0.23 -18.90 1.36
CA GLN A 356 0.56 -18.19 2.59
C GLN A 356 -0.55 -17.21 3.02
N ASN A 357 -1.23 -16.58 2.04
CA ASN A 357 -2.06 -15.41 2.32
C ASN A 357 -3.58 -15.63 2.05
N ARG A 358 -4.01 -16.79 1.57
CA ARG A 358 -5.41 -17.03 1.13
C ARG A 358 -6.46 -17.02 2.25
N ASN A 359 -6.04 -17.02 3.53
CA ASN A 359 -6.97 -16.92 4.65
C ASN A 359 -7.24 -15.46 5.08
N HIS A 360 -6.46 -14.47 4.59
CA HIS A 360 -6.69 -13.06 4.90
C HIS A 360 -7.99 -12.55 4.27
N PRO A 361 -9.00 -12.11 5.04
CA PRO A 361 -10.23 -11.54 4.48
C PRO A 361 -9.99 -10.20 3.80
N SER A 362 -8.97 -9.43 4.20
CA SER A 362 -8.58 -8.17 3.58
C SER A 362 -8.15 -8.31 2.12
N ILE A 363 -7.52 -9.43 1.75
CA ILE A 363 -7.11 -9.67 0.35
C ILE A 363 -8.34 -9.97 -0.49
N ILE A 364 -8.68 -9.06 -1.39
CA ILE A 364 -9.84 -9.17 -2.28
C ILE A 364 -9.46 -9.60 -3.70
N LEU A 365 -8.20 -9.43 -4.10
CA LEU A 365 -7.76 -9.60 -5.49
C LEU A 365 -6.32 -10.07 -5.55
N TRP A 366 -6.04 -11.07 -6.39
CA TRP A 366 -4.69 -11.53 -6.72
C TRP A 366 -4.19 -10.86 -7.99
N SER A 367 -3.15 -10.03 -7.90
CA SER A 367 -2.46 -9.47 -9.08
C SER A 367 -1.36 -10.45 -9.51
N ILE A 368 -1.66 -11.22 -10.56
CA ILE A 368 -0.86 -12.38 -10.97
C ILE A 368 -0.20 -12.22 -12.35
N ARG A 369 -0.41 -11.11 -13.04
CA ARG A 369 0.33 -10.72 -14.25
C ARG A 369 1.54 -9.90 -13.82
N VAL A 370 2.69 -10.16 -14.43
CA VAL A 370 3.86 -9.28 -14.28
C VAL A 370 3.51 -7.90 -14.81
N GLY A 371 3.49 -6.89 -13.91
CA GLY A 371 2.97 -5.56 -14.23
C GLY A 371 3.67 -4.91 -15.40
N GLU A 372 2.90 -4.33 -16.34
CA GLU A 372 3.40 -3.62 -17.54
C GLU A 372 4.35 -4.46 -18.45
N SER A 373 4.31 -5.80 -18.34
CA SER A 373 5.12 -6.66 -19.19
C SER A 373 4.60 -6.73 -20.64
N GLU A 374 5.43 -7.18 -21.56
CA GLU A 374 4.99 -7.59 -22.89
C GLU A 374 3.96 -8.72 -22.77
N GLU A 375 3.09 -8.86 -23.79
CA GLU A 375 2.10 -9.94 -23.82
C GLU A 375 2.77 -11.30 -23.95
N ASP A 376 2.38 -12.24 -23.09
CA ASP A 376 2.78 -13.64 -23.11
C ASP A 376 1.56 -14.49 -22.69
N ASP A 377 0.66 -14.71 -23.62
CA ASP A 377 -0.63 -15.35 -23.39
C ASP A 377 -0.49 -16.76 -22.79
N ASP A 378 0.46 -17.57 -23.26
CA ASP A 378 0.70 -18.90 -22.69
C ASP A 378 1.07 -18.84 -21.21
N PHE A 379 1.99 -17.95 -20.86
CA PHE A 379 2.39 -17.75 -19.47
C PHE A 379 1.25 -17.17 -18.63
N ASN A 380 0.54 -16.15 -19.12
CA ASN A 380 -0.59 -15.52 -18.44
C ASN A 380 -1.74 -16.51 -18.20
N GLN A 381 -2.03 -17.42 -19.15
CA GLN A 381 -3.01 -18.49 -18.97
C GLN A 381 -2.57 -19.50 -17.89
N ARG A 382 -1.31 -19.91 -17.89
CA ARG A 382 -0.75 -20.86 -16.92
C ARG A 382 -0.82 -20.30 -15.48
N ILE A 383 -0.42 -19.05 -15.29
CA ILE A 383 -0.39 -18.42 -13.97
C ILE A 383 -1.83 -18.15 -13.45
N SER A 384 -2.75 -17.70 -14.33
CA SER A 384 -4.17 -17.55 -14.00
C SER A 384 -4.83 -18.90 -13.64
N GLY A 385 -4.55 -19.94 -14.40
CA GLY A 385 -5.04 -21.29 -14.12
C GLY A 385 -4.52 -21.81 -12.77
N LEU A 386 -3.27 -21.55 -12.43
CA LEU A 386 -2.69 -21.89 -11.12
C LEU A 386 -3.39 -21.13 -9.99
N ALA A 387 -3.57 -19.83 -10.13
CA ALA A 387 -4.22 -19.01 -9.10
C ALA A 387 -5.65 -19.48 -8.80
N ARG A 388 -6.47 -19.68 -9.84
CA ARG A 388 -7.87 -20.19 -9.69
C ARG A 388 -7.93 -21.60 -9.09
N LYS A 389 -6.92 -22.44 -9.34
CA LYS A 389 -6.83 -23.77 -8.70
C LYS A 389 -6.55 -23.69 -7.21
N LEU A 390 -5.72 -22.75 -6.78
CA LEU A 390 -5.28 -22.59 -5.39
C LEU A 390 -6.30 -21.83 -4.54
N ASP A 391 -6.95 -20.84 -5.14
CA ASP A 391 -7.99 -20.02 -4.52
C ASP A 391 -9.09 -19.68 -5.55
N PRO A 392 -10.14 -20.50 -5.66
CA PRO A 392 -11.17 -20.33 -6.67
C PRO A 392 -12.18 -19.20 -6.38
N ASP A 393 -12.15 -18.64 -5.18
CA ASP A 393 -13.13 -17.64 -4.73
C ASP A 393 -12.65 -16.20 -4.91
N ARG A 394 -11.34 -15.96 -5.01
CA ARG A 394 -10.81 -14.63 -5.29
C ARG A 394 -10.57 -14.43 -6.77
N ALA A 395 -10.98 -13.27 -7.26
CA ALA A 395 -10.70 -12.82 -8.60
C ALA A 395 -9.21 -12.54 -8.81
N THR A 396 -8.80 -12.59 -10.07
CA THR A 396 -7.44 -12.31 -10.52
C THR A 396 -7.38 -11.00 -11.30
N THR A 397 -6.24 -10.31 -11.24
CA THR A 397 -5.94 -9.11 -12.02
C THR A 397 -4.49 -9.09 -12.44
N GLY A 398 -4.11 -8.08 -13.21
CA GLY A 398 -2.75 -7.75 -13.54
C GLY A 398 -2.68 -6.47 -14.35
N VAL A 399 -1.59 -5.71 -14.16
CA VAL A 399 -1.41 -4.41 -14.79
C VAL A 399 -1.01 -4.58 -16.25
N HIS A 400 -1.87 -4.14 -17.16
CA HIS A 400 -1.61 -4.15 -18.60
C HIS A 400 -0.71 -2.98 -18.99
N ARG A 401 0.15 -3.21 -20.00
CA ARG A 401 1.12 -2.21 -20.48
C ARG A 401 0.45 -1.15 -21.35
N LYS A 402 -0.53 -1.57 -22.16
CA LYS A 402 -1.24 -0.71 -23.11
C LYS A 402 -2.75 -0.92 -23.02
N PRO A 403 -3.55 0.06 -23.41
CA PRO A 403 -4.99 -0.15 -23.60
C PRO A 403 -5.28 -1.25 -24.62
N LYS A 404 -6.40 -1.96 -24.41
CA LYS A 404 -6.94 -3.00 -25.31
C LYS A 404 -6.08 -4.25 -25.48
N GLU A 405 -5.10 -4.49 -24.59
CA GLU A 405 -4.36 -5.76 -24.57
C GLU A 405 -5.29 -6.92 -24.22
N HIS A 406 -4.93 -8.12 -24.68
CA HIS A 406 -5.66 -9.34 -24.36
C HIS A 406 -5.63 -9.62 -22.84
N MET A 407 -6.78 -9.99 -22.28
CA MET A 407 -6.88 -10.30 -20.85
C MET A 407 -7.32 -11.75 -20.64
N VAL A 408 -6.67 -12.41 -19.69
CA VAL A 408 -7.01 -13.72 -19.17
C VAL A 408 -7.50 -13.67 -17.73
N GLU A 409 -7.26 -12.53 -17.09
CA GLU A 409 -7.65 -12.21 -15.71
C GLU A 409 -9.15 -11.89 -15.60
N ASP A 410 -9.65 -11.81 -14.37
CA ASP A 410 -11.06 -11.50 -14.11
C ASP A 410 -11.32 -9.98 -14.11
N VAL A 411 -10.34 -9.17 -13.70
CA VAL A 411 -10.39 -7.71 -13.62
C VAL A 411 -9.27 -7.11 -14.46
N TYR A 412 -9.60 -6.19 -15.35
CA TYR A 412 -8.62 -5.43 -16.12
C TYR A 412 -8.04 -4.30 -15.30
N ALA A 413 -6.73 -4.26 -15.12
CA ALA A 413 -6.05 -3.17 -14.44
C ALA A 413 -5.10 -2.43 -15.39
N TYR A 414 -5.05 -1.11 -15.28
CA TYR A 414 -4.23 -0.25 -16.13
C TYR A 414 -3.66 0.93 -15.33
N ASN A 415 -2.39 1.26 -15.56
CA ASN A 415 -1.75 2.44 -14.97
C ASN A 415 -2.04 3.67 -15.82
N ASP A 416 -2.81 4.61 -15.28
CA ASP A 416 -3.20 5.86 -15.96
C ASP A 416 -2.35 7.04 -15.47
N PHE A 417 -1.09 7.08 -15.88
CA PHE A 417 -0.19 8.17 -15.51
C PHE A 417 -0.41 9.46 -16.32
N GLY A 418 -1.34 9.47 -17.28
CA GLY A 418 -1.80 10.68 -17.99
C GLY A 418 -2.88 11.43 -17.24
N ALA A 419 -3.64 10.73 -16.39
CA ALA A 419 -4.75 11.29 -15.63
C ALA A 419 -4.30 12.42 -14.69
N GLY A 420 -5.11 13.48 -14.61
CA GLY A 420 -4.89 14.63 -13.76
C GLY A 420 -3.86 15.64 -14.29
N LEU A 421 -3.00 15.28 -15.24
CA LEU A 421 -2.02 16.18 -15.83
C LEU A 421 -2.72 17.29 -16.64
N LYS A 422 -2.43 18.55 -16.31
CA LYS A 422 -3.05 19.72 -16.96
C LYS A 422 -4.59 19.64 -17.04
N GLY A 423 -5.20 18.99 -16.02
CA GLY A 423 -6.65 18.79 -15.96
C GLY A 423 -7.19 17.70 -16.89
N ALA A 424 -6.33 16.80 -17.40
CA ALA A 424 -6.78 15.64 -18.19
C ALA A 424 -7.63 14.70 -17.33
N ALA A 425 -8.78 14.27 -17.87
CA ALA A 425 -9.62 13.26 -17.24
C ALA A 425 -8.93 11.90 -17.25
N CYS A 426 -9.37 11.00 -16.36
CA CYS A 426 -8.97 9.59 -16.40
C CYS A 426 -9.47 8.91 -17.68
N CYS A 427 -8.70 7.95 -18.17
CA CYS A 427 -9.12 7.12 -19.29
C CYS A 427 -10.46 6.43 -18.99
N ARG A 428 -11.40 6.57 -19.92
CA ARG A 428 -12.71 5.90 -19.80
C ARG A 428 -12.55 4.40 -19.98
N LYS A 429 -13.38 3.63 -19.27
CA LYS A 429 -13.40 2.17 -19.39
C LYS A 429 -13.44 1.74 -20.86
N SER A 430 -14.28 2.36 -21.70
CA SER A 430 -14.42 2.05 -23.12
C SER A 430 -13.15 2.29 -23.96
N GLU A 431 -12.25 3.14 -23.51
CA GLU A 431 -10.97 3.43 -24.17
C GLU A 431 -9.89 2.41 -23.83
N VAL A 432 -9.96 1.82 -22.62
CA VAL A 432 -8.88 1.01 -22.05
C VAL A 432 -9.14 -0.49 -22.17
N ILE A 433 -10.35 -0.98 -21.86
CA ILE A 433 -10.58 -2.41 -21.80
C ILE A 433 -11.04 -3.01 -23.16
N PRO A 434 -10.63 -4.25 -23.46
CA PRO A 434 -11.07 -4.92 -24.71
C PRO A 434 -12.53 -5.42 -24.64
N ASP A 435 -13.03 -5.75 -23.46
CA ASP A 435 -14.36 -6.33 -23.22
C ASP A 435 -15.13 -5.54 -22.15
N MET A 436 -16.18 -4.80 -22.56
CA MET A 436 -16.99 -3.95 -21.68
C MET A 436 -17.76 -4.72 -20.59
N GLU A 437 -17.92 -6.03 -20.71
CA GLU A 437 -18.56 -6.86 -19.67
C GLU A 437 -17.60 -7.15 -18.48
N LYS A 438 -16.31 -6.86 -18.64
CA LYS A 438 -15.30 -7.04 -17.60
C LYS A 438 -15.20 -5.82 -16.69
N PRO A 439 -14.80 -6.00 -15.40
CA PRO A 439 -14.50 -4.91 -14.49
C PRO A 439 -13.22 -4.16 -14.89
N TYR A 440 -13.15 -2.86 -14.58
CA TYR A 440 -11.99 -2.01 -14.85
C TYR A 440 -11.50 -1.29 -13.60
N LEU A 441 -10.18 -1.30 -13.39
CA LEU A 441 -9.47 -0.70 -12.26
C LEU A 441 -8.31 0.18 -12.73
N ILE A 442 -8.18 1.39 -12.19
CA ILE A 442 -6.98 2.22 -12.35
C ILE A 442 -5.98 1.79 -11.27
N SER A 443 -4.99 0.98 -11.66
CA SER A 443 -4.05 0.33 -10.74
C SER A 443 -2.93 1.23 -10.23
N ALA A 444 -2.59 2.29 -10.97
CA ALA A 444 -1.72 3.36 -10.52
C ALA A 444 -1.97 4.67 -11.27
N PHE A 445 -1.81 5.79 -10.58
CA PHE A 445 -1.83 7.14 -11.16
C PHE A 445 -0.95 8.09 -10.33
N GLY A 446 -0.63 9.25 -10.86
CA GLY A 446 -0.08 10.38 -10.10
C GLY A 446 1.44 10.39 -10.04
N GLY A 447 2.04 10.15 -8.88
CA GLY A 447 3.42 10.45 -8.49
C GLY A 447 4.53 10.44 -9.55
N VAL A 448 4.55 9.43 -10.42
CA VAL A 448 5.52 9.36 -11.54
C VAL A 448 5.38 10.57 -12.47
N SER A 449 4.13 11.01 -12.73
CA SER A 449 3.83 12.09 -13.66
C SER A 449 4.12 13.47 -13.08
N TYR A 450 4.03 13.61 -11.76
CA TYR A 450 4.24 14.88 -11.07
C TYR A 450 4.91 14.67 -9.71
N PRO A 451 6.21 14.33 -9.67
CA PRO A 451 6.93 14.17 -8.42
C PRO A 451 7.10 15.52 -7.71
N ALA A 452 6.96 15.52 -6.37
CA ALA A 452 7.20 16.70 -5.55
C ALA A 452 7.87 16.32 -4.23
N LYS A 453 8.82 17.14 -3.79
CA LYS A 453 9.49 17.04 -2.49
C LYS A 453 8.72 17.84 -1.45
N SER A 454 8.85 17.48 -0.18
CA SER A 454 8.28 18.28 0.94
C SER A 454 8.85 19.70 0.98
N GLY A 455 10.10 19.90 0.54
CA GLY A 455 10.77 21.18 0.51
C GLY A 455 10.70 21.94 -0.83
N ASP A 456 9.92 21.46 -1.81
CA ASP A 456 9.67 22.23 -3.04
C ASP A 456 8.79 23.46 -2.76
N ASP A 457 8.77 24.40 -3.69
CA ASP A 457 7.91 25.58 -3.60
C ASP A 457 6.42 25.20 -3.50
N GLU A 458 5.61 26.15 -2.99
CA GLU A 458 4.17 25.92 -2.73
C GLU A 458 3.43 25.53 -4.01
N ALA A 459 3.77 26.13 -5.15
CA ALA A 459 3.11 25.84 -6.43
C ALA A 459 3.39 24.40 -6.91
N ARG A 460 4.62 23.90 -6.70
CA ARG A 460 4.98 22.52 -7.04
C ARG A 460 4.25 21.52 -6.15
N ARG A 461 4.22 21.75 -4.82
CA ARG A 461 3.51 20.90 -3.87
C ARG A 461 2.00 20.91 -4.14
N LEU A 462 1.42 22.08 -4.41
CA LEU A 462 0.01 22.22 -4.78
C LEU A 462 -0.30 21.48 -6.10
N GLY A 463 0.56 21.58 -7.11
CA GLY A 463 0.38 20.88 -8.39
C GLY A 463 0.25 19.37 -8.23
N GLN A 464 1.06 18.75 -7.35
CA GLN A 464 0.92 17.34 -6.99
C GLN A 464 -0.42 17.07 -6.30
N ALA A 465 -0.78 17.85 -5.29
CA ALA A 465 -2.00 17.64 -4.52
C ALA A 465 -3.27 17.80 -5.40
N LEU A 466 -3.30 18.79 -6.28
CA LEU A 466 -4.41 18.98 -7.23
C LEU A 466 -4.53 17.83 -8.23
N LEU A 467 -3.40 17.27 -8.70
CA LEU A 467 -3.43 16.10 -9.58
C LEU A 467 -4.15 14.93 -8.87
N TYR A 468 -3.79 14.64 -7.62
CA TYR A 468 -4.45 13.58 -6.85
C TYR A 468 -5.94 13.86 -6.65
N SER A 469 -6.31 15.10 -6.25
CA SER A 469 -7.72 15.48 -6.06
C SER A 469 -8.54 15.34 -7.34
N ASN A 470 -8.02 15.80 -8.47
CA ASN A 470 -8.72 15.74 -9.75
C ASN A 470 -8.97 14.29 -10.18
N VAL A 471 -7.98 13.42 -10.04
CA VAL A 471 -8.13 11.99 -10.39
C VAL A 471 -9.12 11.30 -9.47
N LEU A 472 -9.01 11.50 -8.15
CA LEU A 472 -9.92 10.89 -7.17
C LEU A 472 -11.36 11.34 -7.42
N HIS A 473 -11.56 12.63 -7.68
CA HIS A 473 -12.88 13.18 -7.99
C HIS A 473 -13.45 12.63 -9.31
N ASP A 474 -12.65 12.61 -10.39
CA ASP A 474 -13.10 12.08 -11.69
C ASP A 474 -13.46 10.58 -11.60
N VAL A 475 -12.68 9.78 -10.89
CA VAL A 475 -12.97 8.35 -10.64
C VAL A 475 -14.26 8.17 -9.86
N GLU A 476 -14.55 9.05 -8.88
CA GLU A 476 -15.81 9.00 -8.13
C GLU A 476 -17.03 9.21 -9.02
N GLN A 477 -16.92 10.06 -10.05
CA GLN A 477 -17.99 10.31 -11.03
C GLN A 477 -18.17 9.18 -12.05
N GLN A 478 -17.16 8.31 -12.25
CA GLN A 478 -17.21 7.22 -13.21
C GLN A 478 -17.80 5.96 -12.56
N VAL A 479 -19.07 5.67 -12.84
CA VAL A 479 -19.83 4.58 -12.17
C VAL A 479 -19.33 3.18 -12.50
N ASP A 480 -18.64 2.99 -13.64
CA ASP A 480 -18.16 1.72 -14.16
C ASP A 480 -16.65 1.47 -13.95
N VAL A 481 -15.96 2.38 -13.22
CA VAL A 481 -14.60 2.21 -12.75
C VAL A 481 -14.65 1.72 -11.31
N LEU A 482 -13.96 0.63 -11.01
CA LEU A 482 -13.95 0.02 -9.66
C LEU A 482 -13.35 0.96 -8.61
N GLY A 483 -12.34 1.74 -9.00
CA GLY A 483 -11.60 2.66 -8.16
C GLY A 483 -10.22 2.94 -8.71
N SER A 484 -9.37 3.58 -7.90
CA SER A 484 -8.02 3.96 -8.29
C SER A 484 -7.02 3.86 -7.13
N PHE A 485 -5.74 3.68 -7.51
CA PHE A 485 -4.62 3.60 -6.56
C PHE A 485 -3.55 4.63 -6.92
N GLY A 486 -3.28 5.57 -6.01
CA GLY A 486 -2.22 6.55 -6.19
C GLY A 486 -0.83 5.93 -6.06
N TRP A 487 0.07 6.30 -6.90
CA TRP A 487 1.47 5.90 -6.86
C TRP A 487 2.31 7.03 -6.25
N ASN A 488 2.71 6.95 -4.99
CA ASN A 488 2.75 5.87 -4.01
C ASN A 488 2.34 6.40 -2.62
N MET A 489 2.19 5.54 -1.63
CA MET A 489 2.02 5.95 -0.23
C MET A 489 3.19 6.83 0.23
N THR A 490 4.42 6.34 0.01
CA THR A 490 5.64 7.04 0.44
C THR A 490 6.60 7.26 -0.72
N ASP A 491 7.49 8.21 -0.59
CA ASP A 491 8.72 8.27 -1.38
C ASP A 491 9.54 7.01 -1.12
N TYR A 492 10.43 6.63 -2.02
CA TYR A 492 11.24 5.42 -1.91
C TYR A 492 12.58 5.56 -2.63
N ASN A 493 13.57 4.78 -2.20
CA ASN A 493 14.86 4.74 -2.87
C ASN A 493 14.71 4.11 -4.26
N ALA A 494 15.29 4.77 -5.24
CA ALA A 494 15.20 4.40 -6.64
C ALA A 494 16.44 3.67 -7.15
N HIS A 495 16.24 2.76 -8.10
CA HIS A 495 17.29 2.25 -8.94
C HIS A 495 17.98 3.40 -9.71
N GLN A 496 19.28 3.26 -10.02
CA GLN A 496 20.10 4.33 -10.66
C GLN A 496 19.53 4.94 -11.94
N ASN A 497 18.64 4.24 -12.62
CA ASN A 497 18.03 4.68 -13.87
C ASN A 497 16.73 5.48 -13.65
N TYR A 498 16.29 5.64 -12.39
CA TYR A 498 15.02 6.25 -12.02
C TYR A 498 15.20 7.28 -10.92
N GLY A 499 14.13 8.01 -10.62
CA GLY A 499 14.10 9.02 -9.58
C GLY A 499 14.88 10.28 -9.96
N SER A 500 15.13 11.11 -8.95
CA SER A 500 15.99 12.27 -9.07
C SER A 500 17.46 11.87 -8.85
N GLY A 501 18.40 12.76 -9.17
CA GLY A 501 19.85 12.49 -9.04
C GLY A 501 20.31 12.09 -7.65
N ASP A 502 19.49 12.33 -6.62
CA ASP A 502 19.72 11.94 -5.23
C ASP A 502 19.27 10.51 -4.89
N ARG A 503 18.82 9.72 -5.88
CA ARG A 503 18.38 8.33 -5.72
C ARG A 503 17.05 8.15 -4.98
N ILE A 504 16.18 9.14 -5.06
CA ILE A 504 14.83 9.05 -4.48
C ILE A 504 13.77 9.30 -5.57
N CYS A 505 12.77 8.44 -5.61
CA CYS A 505 11.52 8.68 -6.32
C CYS A 505 10.57 9.45 -5.38
N TYR A 506 10.35 10.75 -5.66
CA TYR A 506 9.47 11.61 -4.87
C TYR A 506 8.00 11.47 -5.29
N HIS A 507 7.55 10.23 -5.40
CA HIS A 507 6.24 9.86 -5.91
C HIS A 507 5.17 9.77 -4.82
N GLY A 508 5.58 9.71 -3.56
CA GLY A 508 4.69 9.51 -2.41
C GLY A 508 3.78 10.69 -2.11
N VAL A 509 2.64 10.40 -1.50
CA VAL A 509 1.83 11.40 -0.79
C VAL A 509 2.41 11.70 0.59
N MET A 510 3.34 10.89 1.04
CA MET A 510 4.18 11.06 2.24
C MET A 510 5.65 10.97 1.86
N ASP A 511 6.54 11.52 2.68
CA ASP A 511 7.98 11.28 2.55
C ASP A 511 8.36 9.85 3.01
N MET A 512 9.64 9.48 2.89
CA MET A 512 10.11 8.16 3.29
C MET A 512 10.01 7.90 4.81
N PHE A 513 9.93 8.95 5.63
CA PHE A 513 9.76 8.87 7.08
C PHE A 513 8.29 8.86 7.51
N ARG A 514 7.36 8.85 6.57
CA ARG A 514 5.90 8.89 6.74
C ARG A 514 5.37 10.26 7.19
N ASN A 515 6.14 11.34 6.99
CA ASN A 515 5.58 12.68 7.16
C ASN A 515 4.67 13.01 5.95
N PRO A 516 3.45 13.52 6.18
CA PRO A 516 2.52 13.83 5.09
C PRO A 516 3.06 15.00 4.25
N LYS A 517 2.88 14.89 2.93
CA LYS A 517 2.97 16.00 1.99
C LYS A 517 1.58 16.59 1.76
N LEU A 518 1.48 17.74 1.12
CA LEU A 518 0.19 18.35 0.80
C LEU A 518 -0.74 17.38 0.02
N ALA A 519 -0.19 16.51 -0.82
CA ALA A 519 -0.95 15.50 -1.56
C ALA A 519 -1.67 14.47 -0.65
N ALA A 520 -1.25 14.29 0.60
CA ALA A 520 -1.95 13.46 1.57
C ALA A 520 -3.35 14.00 1.85
N ALA A 521 -3.51 15.32 1.90
CA ALA A 521 -4.79 15.98 2.15
C ALA A 521 -5.85 15.61 1.10
N ALA A 522 -5.45 15.32 -0.15
CA ALA A 522 -6.37 14.88 -1.20
C ALA A 522 -7.10 13.57 -0.85
N TYR A 523 -6.49 12.71 -0.03
CA TYR A 523 -7.12 11.49 0.51
C TYR A 523 -7.87 11.77 1.82
N GLN A 524 -7.25 12.55 2.71
CA GLN A 524 -7.78 12.83 4.04
C GLN A 524 -9.17 13.47 4.01
N ILE A 525 -9.44 14.35 3.04
CA ILE A 525 -10.75 15.02 2.91
C ILE A 525 -11.93 14.10 2.56
N TYR A 526 -11.68 12.80 2.31
CA TYR A 526 -12.74 11.81 2.12
C TYR A 526 -13.18 11.12 3.42
N GLN A 527 -12.47 11.31 4.55
CA GLN A 527 -12.90 10.78 5.84
C GLN A 527 -14.06 11.62 6.39
N ASP A 528 -14.94 10.96 7.15
CA ASP A 528 -16.09 11.63 7.77
C ASP A 528 -15.90 11.83 9.30
N GLU A 529 -14.98 11.07 9.94
CA GLU A 529 -14.83 11.03 11.40
C GLU A 529 -13.81 12.05 11.94
N VAL A 530 -12.75 12.32 11.19
CA VAL A 530 -11.65 13.20 11.62
C VAL A 530 -11.74 14.52 10.87
N PRO A 531 -11.88 15.67 11.55
CA PRO A 531 -11.85 16.99 10.91
C PRO A 531 -10.49 17.23 10.21
N VAL A 532 -10.55 17.69 8.98
CA VAL A 532 -9.38 17.99 8.15
C VAL A 532 -9.41 19.46 7.73
N LEU A 533 -8.29 20.16 7.92
CA LEU A 533 -8.04 21.47 7.33
C LEU A 533 -6.55 21.61 7.06
N GLU A 534 -6.18 21.61 5.78
CA GLU A 534 -4.80 21.80 5.34
C GLU A 534 -4.75 22.90 4.28
N LEU A 535 -3.81 23.84 4.41
CA LEU A 535 -3.63 24.94 3.47
C LEU A 535 -2.45 24.67 2.53
N SER A 536 -2.61 24.99 1.26
CA SER A 536 -1.54 24.86 0.26
C SER A 536 -0.44 25.93 0.39
N SER A 537 -0.70 26.97 1.14
CA SER A 537 0.18 28.14 1.32
C SER A 537 0.30 28.52 2.78
N SER A 538 1.46 29.03 3.16
CA SER A 538 1.71 29.65 4.47
C SER A 538 0.99 31.01 4.62
N LEU A 539 0.41 31.56 3.56
CA LEU A 539 -0.14 32.91 3.46
C LEU A 539 0.88 34.01 3.81
N SER A 540 2.16 33.71 3.70
CA SER A 540 3.23 34.65 4.01
C SER A 540 3.76 35.31 2.73
N PHE A 541 3.76 36.63 2.68
CA PHE A 541 4.39 37.41 1.61
C PHE A 541 5.92 37.54 1.77
N GLY A 542 6.49 37.02 2.86
CA GLY A 542 7.91 37.15 3.16
C GLY A 542 8.33 38.62 3.32
N GLU A 543 9.64 38.88 3.19
CA GLU A 543 10.22 40.23 3.29
C GLU A 543 10.19 41.01 1.97
N ASN A 544 9.81 40.35 0.87
CA ASN A 544 9.83 40.96 -0.45
C ASN A 544 8.41 41.38 -0.88
N PRO A 545 8.13 42.69 -1.02
CA PRO A 545 6.80 43.18 -1.44
C PRO A 545 6.42 42.82 -2.87
N MET A 546 7.35 42.28 -3.67
CA MET A 546 7.10 41.72 -5.01
C MET A 546 6.70 40.25 -4.97
N HIS A 547 6.73 39.61 -3.81
CA HIS A 547 6.32 38.22 -3.66
C HIS A 547 4.82 38.06 -3.90
N SER A 548 4.43 36.92 -4.44
CA SER A 548 3.01 36.56 -4.64
C SER A 548 2.72 35.22 -3.97
N LEU A 549 1.47 35.04 -3.53
CA LEU A 549 1.02 33.81 -2.89
C LEU A 549 0.82 32.66 -3.88
N GLY A 550 0.73 32.94 -5.18
CA GLY A 550 0.26 31.96 -6.15
C GLY A 550 -1.23 31.61 -5.95
N ASP A 551 -1.62 30.44 -6.42
CA ASP A 551 -2.93 29.89 -6.13
C ASP A 551 -2.98 29.29 -4.73
N VAL A 552 -3.97 29.69 -3.93
CA VAL A 552 -4.16 29.20 -2.56
C VAL A 552 -5.38 28.28 -2.52
N TYR A 553 -5.20 27.11 -1.93
CA TYR A 553 -6.28 26.13 -1.73
C TYR A 553 -6.33 25.66 -0.28
N ALA A 554 -7.54 25.42 0.20
CA ALA A 554 -7.81 24.73 1.47
C ALA A 554 -8.38 23.34 1.19
N TYR A 555 -7.77 22.33 1.76
CA TYR A 555 -8.25 20.96 1.78
C TYR A 555 -9.05 20.75 3.07
N THR A 556 -10.34 20.46 2.97
CA THR A 556 -11.20 20.25 4.13
C THR A 556 -12.34 19.29 3.81
N ASN A 557 -12.80 18.57 4.83
CA ASN A 557 -14.00 17.72 4.81
C ASN A 557 -15.22 18.36 5.52
N ALA A 558 -15.12 19.64 5.88
CA ALA A 558 -16.25 20.42 6.41
C ALA A 558 -17.23 20.77 5.27
N ASP A 559 -18.45 21.17 5.63
CA ASP A 559 -19.46 21.64 4.64
C ASP A 559 -19.18 23.06 4.17
N VAL A 560 -18.58 23.88 5.05
CA VAL A 560 -18.34 25.31 4.84
C VAL A 560 -16.96 25.71 5.33
N LEU A 561 -16.23 26.48 4.52
CA LEU A 561 -14.97 27.12 4.89
C LEU A 561 -15.19 28.63 5.05
N ARG A 562 -14.79 29.18 6.19
CA ARG A 562 -14.80 30.63 6.44
C ARG A 562 -13.40 31.15 6.63
N THR A 563 -13.09 32.25 5.94
CA THR A 563 -11.83 32.97 6.11
C THR A 563 -12.04 34.22 6.96
N TYR A 564 -11.05 34.52 7.79
CA TYR A 564 -11.06 35.67 8.70
C TYR A 564 -9.76 36.46 8.56
N ARG A 565 -9.82 37.75 8.81
CA ARG A 565 -8.65 38.61 8.95
C ARG A 565 -8.77 39.43 10.24
N ASN A 566 -7.81 39.31 11.15
CA ASN A 566 -7.81 39.99 12.44
C ASN A 566 -9.14 39.79 13.22
N GLY A 567 -9.76 38.63 13.10
CA GLY A 567 -11.05 38.29 13.70
C GLY A 567 -12.30 38.72 12.92
N GLU A 568 -12.15 39.50 11.86
CA GLU A 568 -13.26 39.90 11.00
C GLU A 568 -13.46 38.94 9.84
N PRO A 569 -14.71 38.53 9.50
CA PRO A 569 -14.97 37.60 8.41
C PRO A 569 -14.66 38.24 7.06
N ILE A 570 -13.96 37.48 6.19
CA ILE A 570 -13.68 37.90 4.82
C ILE A 570 -14.68 37.27 3.86
N GLN A 571 -14.72 35.93 3.82
CA GLN A 571 -15.50 35.18 2.83
C GLN A 571 -15.93 33.82 3.40
N GLU A 572 -17.09 33.35 2.91
CA GLU A 572 -17.59 32.01 3.13
C GLU A 572 -17.59 31.24 1.80
N TYR A 573 -17.11 29.99 1.83
CA TYR A 573 -17.04 29.12 0.69
C TYR A 573 -17.80 27.82 0.98
N GLU A 574 -18.65 27.39 0.04
CA GLU A 574 -19.24 26.06 0.08
C GLU A 574 -18.19 25.02 -0.34
N VAL A 575 -18.15 23.90 0.36
CA VAL A 575 -17.17 22.85 0.10
C VAL A 575 -17.82 21.73 -0.72
N THR A 576 -17.19 21.37 -1.83
CA THR A 576 -17.55 20.17 -2.60
C THR A 576 -16.77 18.99 -2.04
N LYS A 577 -17.47 17.95 -1.57
CA LYS A 577 -16.83 16.74 -1.00
C LYS A 577 -15.78 16.16 -1.97
N GLY A 578 -14.58 15.95 -1.45
CA GLY A 578 -13.46 15.40 -2.22
C GLY A 578 -12.71 16.39 -3.11
N MET A 579 -13.06 17.70 -3.05
CA MET A 579 -12.36 18.74 -3.79
C MET A 579 -11.84 19.84 -2.86
N PRO A 580 -10.63 20.34 -3.06
CA PRO A 580 -10.14 21.47 -2.29
C PRO A 580 -10.84 22.77 -2.72
N VAL A 581 -10.96 23.69 -1.80
CA VAL A 581 -11.57 25.01 -2.01
C VAL A 581 -10.47 26.01 -2.41
N ARG A 582 -10.63 26.68 -3.54
CA ARG A 582 -9.76 27.78 -3.92
C ARG A 582 -10.11 29.03 -3.11
N ILE A 583 -9.12 29.59 -2.43
CA ILE A 583 -9.25 30.85 -1.72
C ILE A 583 -8.81 31.97 -2.69
N ASP A 584 -9.74 32.81 -3.09
CA ASP A 584 -9.54 33.87 -4.09
C ASP A 584 -9.85 35.26 -3.56
N ASP A 585 -10.27 35.36 -2.29
CA ASP A 585 -10.52 36.67 -1.65
C ASP A 585 -9.73 36.78 -0.34
N PHE A 586 -8.84 37.76 -0.29
CA PHE A 586 -8.00 38.13 0.85
C PHE A 586 -8.36 39.49 1.46
N VAL A 587 -9.29 40.20 0.84
CA VAL A 587 -9.68 41.58 1.19
C VAL A 587 -11.03 41.62 1.88
N GLY A 588 -12.00 40.88 1.37
CA GLY A 588 -13.36 40.83 1.91
C GLY A 588 -14.01 42.22 1.97
N ASN A 589 -14.70 42.50 3.07
CA ASN A 589 -15.39 43.74 3.29
C ASN A 589 -14.49 44.84 3.90
N CYS A 590 -13.17 44.63 4.01
CA CYS A 590 -12.25 45.64 4.57
C CYS A 590 -12.30 46.98 3.84
N LEU A 591 -12.63 46.96 2.54
CA LEU A 591 -12.81 48.19 1.75
C LEU A 591 -14.06 48.99 2.04
N ASP A 592 -15.00 48.45 2.81
CA ASP A 592 -16.23 49.19 3.18
C ASP A 592 -15.91 50.38 4.11
N ALA A 593 -14.78 50.36 4.81
CA ALA A 593 -14.24 51.47 5.56
C ALA A 593 -13.71 52.63 4.70
N GLU A 594 -13.50 52.40 3.39
CA GLU A 594 -13.02 53.42 2.43
C GLU A 594 -14.23 54.15 1.81
N SER A 595 -14.70 55.23 2.49
CA SER A 595 -15.90 55.97 2.13
C SER A 595 -15.81 56.74 0.84
N ASP A 596 -14.55 57.00 0.33
CA ASP A 596 -14.30 57.84 -0.82
C ASP A 596 -14.54 57.15 -2.17
N PHE A 597 -14.82 55.83 -2.18
CA PHE A 597 -15.02 55.03 -3.40
C PHE A 597 -16.48 54.59 -3.52
N THR A 598 -16.94 54.58 -4.78
CA THR A 598 -18.23 54.00 -5.14
C THR A 598 -18.18 52.48 -4.99
N GLU A 599 -19.34 51.84 -4.93
CA GLU A 599 -19.44 50.37 -4.85
C GLU A 599 -18.75 49.66 -6.03
N GLU A 600 -18.88 50.22 -7.23
CA GLU A 600 -18.21 49.73 -8.44
C GLU A 600 -16.69 49.86 -8.36
N GLN A 601 -16.18 50.97 -7.83
CA GLN A 601 -14.75 51.19 -7.60
C GLN A 601 -14.21 50.23 -6.52
N ARG A 602 -14.94 50.04 -5.42
CA ARG A 602 -14.54 49.05 -4.39
C ARG A 602 -14.43 47.62 -4.93
N LYS A 603 -15.37 47.22 -5.82
CA LYS A 603 -15.32 45.91 -6.46
C LYS A 603 -14.11 45.79 -7.41
N GLU A 604 -13.81 46.84 -8.18
CA GLU A 604 -12.62 46.87 -9.03
C GLU A 604 -11.33 46.79 -8.20
N ILE A 605 -11.23 47.61 -7.14
CA ILE A 605 -10.08 47.59 -6.20
C ILE A 605 -9.92 46.20 -5.59
N ARG A 606 -10.99 45.60 -5.09
CA ARG A 606 -10.95 44.22 -4.49
C ARG A 606 -10.39 43.21 -5.49
N ASN A 607 -10.85 43.27 -6.75
CA ASN A 607 -10.33 42.36 -7.78
C ASN A 607 -8.84 42.61 -8.08
N GLN A 608 -8.42 43.87 -8.15
CA GLN A 608 -7.03 44.26 -8.40
C GLN A 608 -6.10 43.80 -7.26
N LEU A 609 -6.51 44.01 -6.00
CA LEU A 609 -5.74 43.63 -4.81
C LEU A 609 -5.60 42.11 -4.73
N ASN A 610 -6.70 41.37 -4.89
CA ASN A 610 -6.69 39.92 -4.88
C ASN A 610 -5.83 39.34 -6.03
N HIS A 611 -5.94 39.91 -7.22
CA HIS A 611 -5.12 39.52 -8.38
C HIS A 611 -3.62 39.72 -8.06
N LYS A 612 -3.25 40.91 -7.55
CA LYS A 612 -1.85 41.20 -7.22
C LYS A 612 -1.35 40.29 -6.09
N ALA A 613 -2.16 39.95 -5.11
CA ALA A 613 -1.80 39.02 -4.04
C ALA A 613 -1.40 37.64 -4.62
N CYS A 614 -2.12 37.16 -5.62
CA CYS A 614 -1.84 35.88 -6.25
C CYS A 614 -0.70 35.95 -7.29
N THR A 615 -0.61 37.03 -8.08
CA THR A 615 0.26 37.08 -9.27
C THR A 615 1.48 37.99 -9.14
N GLY A 616 1.53 38.84 -8.11
CA GLY A 616 2.58 39.83 -7.90
C GLY A 616 2.37 41.15 -8.68
N SER A 617 1.37 41.24 -9.59
CA SER A 617 1.10 42.43 -10.39
C SER A 617 -0.39 42.78 -10.45
N PHE A 618 -0.71 44.07 -10.65
CA PHE A 618 -2.08 44.47 -10.94
C PHE A 618 -2.49 44.03 -12.36
N MET A 619 -3.80 43.81 -12.57
CA MET A 619 -4.34 43.48 -13.88
C MET A 619 -4.13 44.64 -14.83
N GLU A 620 -3.70 44.37 -16.07
CA GLU A 620 -3.67 45.36 -17.12
C GLU A 620 -5.08 45.90 -17.41
N VAL A 621 -5.30 47.22 -17.28
CA VAL A 621 -6.53 47.84 -17.65
C VAL A 621 -6.60 47.93 -19.18
N ARG A 622 -7.26 46.97 -19.85
CA ARG A 622 -7.57 47.07 -21.28
C ARG A 622 -8.67 48.09 -21.46
N GLU A 623 -8.34 49.26 -22.06
CA GLU A 623 -9.36 50.19 -22.48
C GLU A 623 -10.34 49.48 -23.46
N LYS A 624 -11.54 49.19 -22.99
CA LYS A 624 -12.64 48.82 -23.91
C LYS A 624 -12.99 50.05 -24.70
N LYS A 625 -12.54 50.14 -25.95
CA LYS A 625 -13.07 51.09 -26.96
C LYS A 625 -14.54 50.76 -27.18
N GLY A 626 -15.42 51.40 -26.39
CA GLY A 626 -16.86 51.27 -26.58
C GLY A 626 -17.27 51.99 -27.84
N PHE A 627 -17.98 51.31 -28.72
CA PHE A 627 -18.51 51.86 -29.99
C PHE A 627 -19.76 52.75 -29.78
N PHE A 628 -20.28 52.88 -28.58
CA PHE A 628 -21.36 53.80 -28.18
C PHE A 628 -21.08 54.39 -26.80
N GLY A 629 -21.12 55.73 -26.72
CA GLY A 629 -20.76 56.55 -25.58
C GLY A 629 -21.44 56.18 -24.24
N GLY A 630 -20.85 55.25 -23.52
CA GLY A 630 -21.14 54.95 -22.10
C GLY A 630 -20.15 55.70 -21.22
N LYS A 631 -20.62 56.25 -20.09
CA LYS A 631 -19.80 56.91 -19.08
C LYS A 631 -18.55 56.08 -18.80
N LYS A 632 -17.34 56.70 -18.99
CA LYS A 632 -16.09 56.18 -18.46
C LYS A 632 -16.24 56.06 -16.95
N THR A 633 -16.23 54.86 -16.39
CA THR A 633 -15.88 54.68 -15.00
C THR A 633 -14.42 55.09 -14.87
N GLU A 634 -14.11 56.11 -14.09
CA GLU A 634 -12.73 56.50 -13.82
C GLU A 634 -12.03 55.31 -13.15
N SER A 635 -11.06 54.70 -13.85
CA SER A 635 -10.23 53.66 -13.31
C SER A 635 -9.44 54.19 -12.11
N VAL A 636 -9.35 53.43 -11.04
CA VAL A 636 -8.54 53.79 -9.88
C VAL A 636 -7.07 53.78 -10.27
N ASP A 637 -6.35 54.85 -9.94
CA ASP A 637 -4.95 54.97 -10.28
C ASP A 637 -4.06 54.00 -9.54
N GLU A 638 -2.92 53.66 -10.16
CA GLU A 638 -2.00 52.63 -9.63
C GLU A 638 -1.39 53.02 -8.27
N SER A 639 -1.23 54.32 -7.98
CA SER A 639 -0.69 54.78 -6.68
C SER A 639 -1.68 54.52 -5.56
N THR A 640 -2.96 54.73 -5.82
CA THR A 640 -4.06 54.40 -4.90
C THR A 640 -4.16 52.90 -4.68
N LEU A 641 -4.08 52.08 -5.77
CA LEU A 641 -4.07 50.63 -5.66
C LEU A 641 -2.88 50.12 -4.84
N THR A 642 -1.68 50.68 -5.04
CA THR A 642 -0.48 50.32 -4.27
C THR A 642 -0.64 50.64 -2.80
N ARG A 643 -1.11 51.83 -2.44
CA ARG A 643 -1.38 52.22 -1.06
C ARG A 643 -2.39 51.27 -0.37
N LEU A 644 -3.47 50.93 -1.10
CA LEU A 644 -4.49 50.02 -0.57
C LEU A 644 -3.97 48.57 -0.45
N TYR A 645 -3.11 48.15 -1.38
CA TYR A 645 -2.45 46.84 -1.30
C TYR A 645 -1.53 46.74 -0.07
N GLU A 646 -0.71 47.76 0.16
CA GLU A 646 0.15 47.85 1.36
C GLU A 646 -0.69 47.81 2.64
N LYS A 647 -1.80 48.54 2.68
CA LYS A 647 -2.70 48.59 3.84
C LYS A 647 -3.45 47.27 4.06
N TYR A 648 -4.06 46.70 3.04
CA TYR A 648 -5.03 45.62 3.18
C TYR A 648 -4.46 44.21 2.86
N ILE A 649 -3.36 44.11 2.18
CA ILE A 649 -2.71 42.82 1.87
C ILE A 649 -1.45 42.64 2.68
N LEU A 650 -0.51 43.56 2.60
CA LEU A 650 0.76 43.44 3.31
C LEU A 650 0.65 43.78 4.81
N GLY A 651 -0.47 44.37 5.24
CA GLY A 651 -0.67 44.74 6.64
C GLY A 651 0.26 45.86 7.13
N ASN A 652 0.72 46.70 6.22
CA ASN A 652 1.76 47.72 6.49
C ASN A 652 1.13 48.93 7.25
N THR A 653 0.61 48.68 8.46
CA THR A 653 0.03 49.67 9.33
C THR A 653 1.02 50.20 10.38
N GLY A 654 2.32 49.87 10.24
CA GLY A 654 3.33 50.19 11.25
C GLY A 654 3.31 49.29 12.48
N LEU A 655 2.46 48.25 12.47
CA LEU A 655 2.43 47.23 13.52
C LEU A 655 3.20 46.01 13.03
N VAL A 656 4.15 45.56 13.81
CA VAL A 656 4.80 44.27 13.63
C VAL A 656 3.77 43.19 13.88
N PRO A 657 3.59 42.18 13.00
CA PRO A 657 2.75 41.03 13.34
C PRO A 657 3.30 40.36 14.61
N GLU A 658 2.48 40.19 15.63
CA GLU A 658 2.80 39.34 16.77
C GLU A 658 2.71 37.86 16.38
#